data_a650edd107672890e0d130f4afb49ab8
#
_entry.id   a650edd107672890e0d130f4afb49ab8
#
_cell.length_a   1.000
_cell.length_b   1.000
_cell.length_c   1.000
_cell.angle_alpha   90.00
_cell.angle_beta   90.00
_cell.angle_gamma   90.00
#
_symmetry.space_group_name_H-M   'P 1'
#
loop_
_entity.id
_entity.type
_entity.pdbx_description
1 polymer ?
#
loop_
_entity_poly.entity_id
_entity_poly.type
_entity_poly.pdbx_seq_one_letter_code
_entity_poly.pdbx_strand_id
1 'polypeptide(L)'
;MAYQELVTDFRVTFNNSRAGKIAIITMDNGEPYTKPNTFGTGGLAALSSAVDAVEAEKGVKGVMLVGKPFIFAVGADLDGTQDITTFDEGYQIGKTGHDAMKRLMGLKVPTLAAINGAVMGGGLEIALYCDYRTISDAVPIVALPECFLGLVPGWGGTQLLPRLIGPEKAIQVIITNPLNRNKMLKATDTHELGIADWILPNGRFYDMSFEKLVDIVDGKEKLKREKPDWSKFDELYDATKASIDAQVHGAALAPYRALDLIKGAKDWELDKGFDEESKALGDLIISDQCRAGVYSFDLVQRRAKKPVGVPEVPPAKIKKIGVIGAGLMGAQIASLFLQRYECPIVMKDIKQEFVDKGLSYVHGQIDKWASKGRISEGKGIWLKSLVQGTLDYKDFADCNYVIEAVLEELPLKKKVFGEVEEFIAEDTILATNTSSLSITKMAEDLKKPGRVVGFHFFNPVAVMPLLEIVKGEKTDDVTIATAFAMGKKIKKTSILMKDSPAFLVNRLLTRWMAEIMKIVDESKNDFKQIDDFCVSLGFPMTPFSLLALVGPAVALHVAETLKNAFGDRFYISEGLKKMVELKKPGVYDWEGNVDPEVASGWPRGNKEFAKDEVIDRFLTVLTEECRMILDEGVVSDAKDIDTCMIMGAGWPFFMGGVTKYLDQKGYSKKVTGKPLASS
;
A
#
# COMPACT_ATOMS: atom_id res chain seq x y z
N MET A 1 14.63 -13.82 19.52
CA MET A 1 15.83 -14.50 18.99
C MET A 1 16.66 -13.39 18.34
N ALA A 2 17.98 -13.39 18.55
CA ALA A 2 18.85 -12.44 17.85
C ALA A 2 18.67 -12.62 16.32
N TYR A 3 18.73 -11.52 15.59
CA TYR A 3 18.68 -11.53 14.13
C TYR A 3 19.79 -12.44 13.56
N GLN A 4 19.45 -13.27 12.59
CA GLN A 4 20.40 -14.10 11.85
C GLN A 4 20.21 -13.85 10.35
N GLU A 5 21.23 -13.29 9.71
CA GLU A 5 21.22 -13.00 8.28
C GLU A 5 21.03 -14.29 7.46
N LEU A 6 20.13 -14.26 6.49
CA LEU A 6 20.09 -15.24 5.41
C LEU A 6 21.07 -14.77 4.31
N VAL A 7 22.30 -15.23 4.39
CA VAL A 7 23.38 -14.76 3.54
C VAL A 7 23.10 -15.07 2.06
N THR A 8 23.14 -14.07 1.20
CA THR A 8 23.17 -14.23 -0.24
C THR A 8 24.62 -14.48 -0.67
N ASP A 9 24.89 -15.66 -1.21
CA ASP A 9 26.17 -16.02 -1.81
C ASP A 9 26.30 -15.48 -3.24
N PHE A 10 27.54 -15.23 -3.67
CA PHE A 10 27.91 -14.75 -5.01
C PHE A 10 28.80 -15.82 -5.67
N ARG A 11 28.16 -16.82 -6.26
CA ARG A 11 28.88 -17.94 -6.89
C ARG A 11 29.47 -17.54 -8.22
N VAL A 12 30.77 -17.73 -8.39
CA VAL A 12 31.50 -17.41 -9.63
C VAL A 12 31.70 -18.67 -10.47
N THR A 13 31.34 -18.58 -11.76
CA THR A 13 31.64 -19.59 -12.76
C THR A 13 32.28 -18.94 -14.00
N PHE A 14 33.08 -19.69 -14.72
CA PHE A 14 33.79 -19.19 -15.89
C PHE A 14 33.41 -19.96 -17.15
N ASN A 15 32.90 -19.25 -18.16
CA ASN A 15 32.47 -19.82 -19.42
C ASN A 15 33.33 -19.29 -20.57
N ASN A 16 33.77 -20.17 -21.45
CA ASN A 16 34.47 -19.76 -22.67
C ASN A 16 33.46 -19.28 -23.73
N SER A 17 33.78 -18.20 -24.37
CA SER A 17 33.01 -17.64 -25.49
C SER A 17 33.93 -17.34 -26.67
N ARG A 18 33.35 -16.92 -27.83
CA ARG A 18 34.14 -16.46 -28.96
C ARG A 18 35.01 -15.22 -28.66
N ALA A 19 34.59 -14.39 -27.69
CA ALA A 19 35.33 -13.19 -27.28
C ALA A 19 36.33 -13.46 -26.12
N GLY A 20 36.44 -14.69 -25.67
CA GLY A 20 37.27 -15.10 -24.54
C GLY A 20 36.47 -15.57 -23.34
N LYS A 21 37.12 -15.66 -22.18
CA LYS A 21 36.52 -16.15 -20.96
C LYS A 21 35.60 -15.10 -20.33
N ILE A 22 34.37 -15.46 -20.00
CA ILE A 22 33.37 -14.62 -19.30
C ILE A 22 33.16 -15.19 -17.90
N ALA A 23 33.27 -14.35 -16.89
CA ALA A 23 32.88 -14.68 -15.53
C ALA A 23 31.37 -14.45 -15.34
N ILE A 24 30.69 -15.39 -14.70
CA ILE A 24 29.29 -15.28 -14.34
C ILE A 24 29.19 -15.32 -12.82
N ILE A 25 28.68 -14.25 -12.24
CA ILE A 25 28.43 -14.13 -10.79
C ILE A 25 26.94 -14.34 -10.56
N THR A 26 26.58 -15.41 -9.88
CA THR A 26 25.18 -15.73 -9.57
C THR A 26 24.88 -15.45 -8.10
N MET A 27 23.94 -14.55 -7.85
CA MET A 27 23.42 -14.26 -6.51
C MET A 27 22.37 -15.28 -6.10
N ASP A 28 22.61 -16.02 -5.03
CA ASP A 28 21.70 -17.05 -4.55
C ASP A 28 21.88 -17.30 -3.04
N ASN A 29 20.82 -17.17 -2.27
CA ASN A 29 20.82 -17.48 -0.84
C ASN A 29 20.44 -18.93 -0.53
N GLY A 30 20.38 -19.81 -1.53
CA GLY A 30 20.07 -21.25 -1.37
C GLY A 30 18.60 -21.57 -1.10
N GLU A 31 17.74 -20.58 -1.00
CA GLU A 31 16.32 -20.72 -0.68
C GLU A 31 15.44 -20.53 -1.93
N PRO A 32 14.17 -21.01 -1.93
CA PRO A 32 13.25 -20.78 -3.04
C PRO A 32 13.01 -19.29 -3.33
N TYR A 33 12.49 -18.98 -4.52
CA TYR A 33 12.20 -17.60 -4.96
C TYR A 33 11.24 -16.85 -4.01
N THR A 34 10.46 -17.53 -3.17
CA THR A 34 9.60 -16.94 -2.14
C THR A 34 10.37 -16.31 -0.98
N LYS A 35 11.66 -16.66 -0.82
CA LYS A 35 12.62 -16.01 0.06
C LYS A 35 13.65 -15.30 -0.82
N PRO A 36 13.52 -14.01 -1.08
CA PRO A 36 14.35 -13.29 -2.05
C PRO A 36 15.82 -13.18 -1.59
N ASN A 37 16.71 -12.88 -2.53
CA ASN A 37 18.07 -12.45 -2.23
C ASN A 37 18.02 -11.08 -1.56
N THR A 38 18.62 -10.95 -0.38
CA THR A 38 18.84 -9.72 0.37
C THR A 38 20.30 -9.60 0.74
N PHE A 39 20.76 -8.38 1.05
CA PHE A 39 22.15 -8.12 1.39
C PHE A 39 22.24 -7.64 2.84
N GLY A 40 23.02 -8.36 3.61
CA GLY A 40 23.55 -7.94 4.89
C GLY A 40 25.07 -7.94 4.86
N THR A 41 25.71 -7.93 6.01
CA THR A 41 27.16 -7.91 6.12
C THR A 41 27.83 -9.11 5.46
N GLY A 42 27.24 -10.30 5.63
CA GLY A 42 27.71 -11.56 5.02
C GLY A 42 27.60 -11.53 3.49
N GLY A 43 26.47 -11.06 2.96
CA GLY A 43 26.26 -10.92 1.52
C GLY A 43 27.24 -9.93 0.87
N LEU A 44 27.51 -8.78 1.50
CA LEU A 44 28.49 -7.79 1.01
C LEU A 44 29.92 -8.33 1.04
N ALA A 45 30.28 -9.15 2.06
CA ALA A 45 31.56 -9.83 2.10
C ALA A 45 31.67 -10.91 1.00
N ALA A 46 30.59 -11.64 0.73
CA ALA A 46 30.54 -12.61 -0.36
C ALA A 46 30.70 -11.96 -1.74
N LEU A 47 30.10 -10.77 -1.96
CA LEU A 47 30.34 -9.98 -3.18
C LEU A 47 31.82 -9.64 -3.33
N SER A 48 32.46 -9.16 -2.27
CA SER A 48 33.90 -8.82 -2.29
C SER A 48 34.75 -10.03 -2.65
N SER A 49 34.45 -11.19 -2.08
CA SER A 49 35.15 -12.44 -2.39
C SER A 49 34.92 -12.92 -3.82
N ALA A 50 33.72 -12.69 -4.38
CA ALA A 50 33.45 -13.01 -5.77
C ALA A 50 34.24 -12.13 -6.75
N VAL A 51 34.42 -10.84 -6.43
CA VAL A 51 35.25 -9.94 -7.22
C VAL A 51 36.73 -10.36 -7.13
N ASP A 52 37.23 -10.75 -5.94
CA ASP A 52 38.61 -11.30 -5.79
C ASP A 52 38.82 -12.52 -6.69
N ALA A 53 37.83 -13.45 -6.75
CA ALA A 53 37.91 -14.63 -7.59
C ALA A 53 37.94 -14.29 -9.09
N VAL A 54 37.20 -13.25 -9.51
CA VAL A 54 37.23 -12.77 -10.91
C VAL A 54 38.58 -12.11 -11.23
N GLU A 55 39.15 -11.31 -10.33
CA GLU A 55 40.44 -10.64 -10.54
C GLU A 55 41.60 -11.63 -10.55
N ALA A 56 41.54 -12.71 -9.76
CA ALA A 56 42.54 -13.76 -9.72
C ALA A 56 42.54 -14.63 -10.98
N GLU A 57 41.42 -14.76 -11.67
CA GLU A 57 41.27 -15.64 -12.83
C GLU A 57 41.85 -15.01 -14.09
N LYS A 58 42.82 -15.66 -14.69
CA LYS A 58 43.49 -15.15 -15.92
C LYS A 58 42.58 -15.24 -17.15
N GLY A 59 42.63 -14.18 -17.96
CA GLY A 59 41.98 -14.15 -19.28
C GLY A 59 40.49 -13.86 -19.26
N VAL A 60 39.93 -13.44 -18.13
CA VAL A 60 38.56 -12.91 -18.06
C VAL A 60 38.44 -11.67 -18.93
N LYS A 61 37.43 -11.61 -19.79
CA LYS A 61 37.16 -10.54 -20.74
C LYS A 61 35.86 -9.78 -20.47
N GLY A 62 34.99 -10.32 -19.63
CA GLY A 62 33.74 -9.69 -19.21
C GLY A 62 33.12 -10.39 -18.01
N VAL A 63 32.24 -9.70 -17.31
CA VAL A 63 31.54 -10.18 -16.12
C VAL A 63 30.03 -10.01 -16.29
N MET A 64 29.27 -11.07 -16.08
CA MET A 64 27.80 -11.04 -16.02
C MET A 64 27.34 -11.30 -14.60
N LEU A 65 26.58 -10.37 -14.02
CA LEU A 65 25.92 -10.53 -12.72
C LEU A 65 24.46 -10.95 -12.96
N VAL A 66 23.99 -12.00 -12.30
CA VAL A 66 22.61 -12.52 -12.44
C VAL A 66 22.10 -13.02 -11.10
N GLY A 67 20.77 -12.95 -10.87
CA GLY A 67 20.14 -13.51 -9.69
C GLY A 67 19.66 -14.95 -9.88
N LYS A 68 19.20 -15.57 -8.80
CA LYS A 68 18.49 -16.86 -8.87
C LYS A 68 17.17 -16.73 -9.67
N PRO A 69 16.53 -17.85 -10.09
CA PRO A 69 15.29 -17.79 -10.86
C PRO A 69 14.21 -16.89 -10.25
N PHE A 70 13.63 -15.98 -11.04
CA PHE A 70 12.58 -15.03 -10.71
C PHE A 70 12.96 -13.89 -9.74
N ILE A 71 14.15 -13.91 -9.15
CA ILE A 71 14.64 -12.88 -8.22
C ILE A 71 16.04 -12.45 -8.64
N PHE A 72 16.22 -11.16 -8.91
CA PHE A 72 17.57 -10.62 -9.02
C PHE A 72 18.12 -10.35 -7.61
N ALA A 73 17.66 -9.29 -6.96
CA ALA A 73 17.86 -9.01 -5.52
C ALA A 73 16.86 -7.93 -5.05
N VAL A 74 16.48 -7.96 -3.77
CA VAL A 74 15.46 -7.04 -3.25
C VAL A 74 15.98 -6.10 -2.14
N GLY A 75 17.26 -5.81 -2.16
CA GLY A 75 17.87 -4.80 -1.31
C GLY A 75 18.43 -5.31 0.01
N ALA A 76 18.57 -4.40 0.97
CA ALA A 76 19.06 -4.72 2.30
C ALA A 76 18.08 -5.62 3.06
N ASP A 77 18.62 -6.43 3.99
CA ASP A 77 17.80 -7.17 4.92
C ASP A 77 17.22 -6.23 5.99
N LEU A 78 15.91 -5.97 5.89
CA LEU A 78 15.22 -5.04 6.78
C LEU A 78 15.06 -5.58 8.21
N ASP A 79 15.14 -6.91 8.42
CA ASP A 79 14.96 -7.50 9.75
C ASP A 79 16.11 -7.12 10.70
N GLY A 80 17.32 -6.86 10.17
CA GLY A 80 18.45 -6.37 10.93
C GLY A 80 18.42 -4.86 11.26
N THR A 81 17.53 -4.08 10.62
CA THR A 81 17.53 -2.62 10.82
C THR A 81 17.08 -2.20 12.22
N GLN A 82 16.32 -3.04 12.91
CA GLN A 82 15.81 -2.74 14.26
C GLN A 82 16.92 -2.76 15.33
N ASP A 83 18.02 -3.48 15.09
CA ASP A 83 19.16 -3.58 16.01
C ASP A 83 20.12 -2.41 15.87
N ILE A 84 19.96 -1.56 14.84
CA ILE A 84 20.79 -0.38 14.59
C ILE A 84 20.28 0.77 15.47
N THR A 85 21.15 1.26 16.34
CA THR A 85 20.78 2.25 17.38
C THR A 85 21.59 3.54 17.34
N THR A 86 22.70 3.56 16.61
CA THR A 86 23.60 4.71 16.52
C THR A 86 23.80 5.16 15.07
N PHE A 87 24.11 6.46 14.91
CA PHE A 87 24.49 7.04 13.63
C PHE A 87 25.67 6.27 12.99
N ASP A 88 26.70 5.97 13.79
CA ASP A 88 27.91 5.31 13.28
C ASP A 88 27.61 3.92 12.72
N GLU A 89 26.75 3.13 13.37
CA GLU A 89 26.32 1.84 12.84
C GLU A 89 25.63 1.99 11.49
N GLY A 90 24.69 2.93 11.37
CA GLY A 90 23.98 3.21 10.11
C GLY A 90 24.89 3.74 9.01
N TYR A 91 25.82 4.66 9.35
CA TYR A 91 26.82 5.18 8.44
C TYR A 91 27.72 4.04 7.91
N GLN A 92 28.18 3.13 8.78
CA GLN A 92 29.02 2.01 8.38
C GLN A 92 28.31 1.03 7.44
N ILE A 93 26.99 0.85 7.58
CA ILE A 93 26.20 0.05 6.62
C ILE A 93 26.26 0.66 5.22
N GLY A 94 26.02 1.97 5.11
CA GLY A 94 26.16 2.69 3.85
C GLY A 94 27.55 2.55 3.25
N LYS A 95 28.56 2.86 4.05
CA LYS A 95 29.98 2.80 3.63
C LYS A 95 30.40 1.38 3.19
N THR A 96 30.07 0.35 3.94
CA THR A 96 30.42 -1.03 3.60
C THR A 96 29.79 -1.48 2.29
N GLY A 97 28.51 -1.11 2.06
CA GLY A 97 27.84 -1.39 0.78
C GLY A 97 28.50 -0.67 -0.40
N HIS A 98 28.79 0.61 -0.25
CA HIS A 98 29.51 1.37 -1.27
C HIS A 98 30.87 0.76 -1.57
N ASP A 99 31.66 0.45 -0.54
CA ASP A 99 33.01 -0.12 -0.72
C ASP A 99 32.96 -1.48 -1.44
N ALA A 100 32.02 -2.35 -1.10
CA ALA A 100 31.83 -3.64 -1.77
C ALA A 100 31.40 -3.50 -3.24
N MET A 101 30.41 -2.64 -3.51
CA MET A 101 29.85 -2.46 -4.86
C MET A 101 30.81 -1.67 -5.77
N LYS A 102 31.60 -0.72 -5.24
CA LYS A 102 32.66 -0.01 -5.98
C LYS A 102 33.71 -0.98 -6.54
N ARG A 103 33.97 -2.11 -5.90
CA ARG A 103 34.88 -3.11 -6.44
C ARG A 103 34.38 -3.71 -7.76
N LEU A 104 33.05 -3.93 -7.89
CA LEU A 104 32.45 -4.38 -9.14
C LEU A 104 32.61 -3.33 -10.24
N MET A 105 32.40 -2.04 -9.94
CA MET A 105 32.63 -0.91 -10.86
C MET A 105 34.11 -0.77 -11.24
N GLY A 106 35.02 -1.14 -10.35
CA GLY A 106 36.46 -1.04 -10.53
C GLY A 106 37.09 -2.07 -11.47
N LEU A 107 36.34 -3.12 -11.84
CA LEU A 107 36.82 -4.17 -12.76
C LEU A 107 37.24 -3.56 -14.09
N LYS A 108 38.34 -4.09 -14.68
CA LYS A 108 38.91 -3.57 -15.94
C LYS A 108 38.35 -4.20 -17.19
N VAL A 109 37.26 -4.94 -17.05
CA VAL A 109 36.53 -5.61 -18.13
C VAL A 109 35.06 -5.19 -18.10
N PRO A 110 34.34 -5.22 -19.24
CA PRO A 110 32.92 -4.88 -19.27
C PRO A 110 32.10 -5.72 -18.29
N THR A 111 31.20 -5.05 -17.56
CA THR A 111 30.28 -5.67 -16.59
C THR A 111 28.84 -5.49 -17.06
N LEU A 112 28.03 -6.54 -16.96
CA LEU A 112 26.62 -6.54 -17.35
C LEU A 112 25.75 -7.13 -16.22
N ALA A 113 24.78 -6.36 -15.72
CA ALA A 113 23.74 -6.88 -14.86
C ALA A 113 22.60 -7.45 -15.69
N ALA A 114 22.39 -8.76 -15.58
CA ALA A 114 21.29 -9.48 -16.23
C ALA A 114 20.10 -9.57 -15.26
N ILE A 115 19.19 -8.59 -15.29
CA ILE A 115 18.05 -8.48 -14.37
C ILE A 115 16.97 -9.49 -14.78
N ASN A 116 17.03 -10.68 -14.18
CA ASN A 116 16.21 -11.85 -14.50
C ASN A 116 14.94 -11.98 -13.66
N GLY A 117 14.71 -11.11 -12.69
CA GLY A 117 13.59 -11.19 -11.78
C GLY A 117 13.38 -9.92 -10.97
N ALA A 118 12.57 -9.99 -9.92
CA ALA A 118 12.28 -8.86 -9.04
C ALA A 118 13.57 -8.19 -8.55
N VAL A 119 13.62 -6.85 -8.63
CA VAL A 119 14.79 -6.04 -8.26
C VAL A 119 14.33 -4.78 -7.54
N MET A 120 14.84 -4.58 -6.31
CA MET A 120 14.45 -3.42 -5.47
C MET A 120 15.64 -2.96 -4.62
N GLY A 121 15.64 -1.66 -4.27
CA GLY A 121 16.60 -1.09 -3.35
C GLY A 121 18.05 -1.41 -3.71
N GLY A 122 18.83 -1.88 -2.75
CA GLY A 122 20.23 -2.31 -2.96
C GLY A 122 20.42 -3.32 -4.08
N GLY A 123 19.36 -4.08 -4.45
CA GLY A 123 19.39 -4.96 -5.63
C GLY A 123 19.40 -4.19 -6.94
N LEU A 124 18.71 -3.06 -7.03
CA LEU A 124 18.82 -2.16 -8.18
C LEU A 124 20.14 -1.38 -8.11
N GLU A 125 20.54 -0.97 -6.91
CA GLU A 125 21.78 -0.24 -6.71
C GLU A 125 22.99 -1.05 -7.20
N ILE A 126 23.15 -2.32 -6.85
CA ILE A 126 24.25 -3.16 -7.36
C ILE A 126 24.24 -3.27 -8.89
N ALA A 127 23.07 -3.29 -9.53
CA ALA A 127 22.97 -3.29 -10.99
C ALA A 127 23.45 -1.96 -11.61
N LEU A 128 23.35 -0.83 -10.89
CA LEU A 128 23.84 0.46 -11.35
C LEU A 128 25.37 0.55 -11.34
N TYR A 129 26.06 -0.28 -10.57
CA TYR A 129 27.53 -0.37 -10.59
C TYR A 129 28.08 -1.17 -11.77
N CYS A 130 27.22 -1.87 -12.53
CA CYS A 130 27.63 -2.49 -13.78
C CYS A 130 27.60 -1.48 -14.93
N ASP A 131 28.47 -1.70 -15.96
CA ASP A 131 28.50 -0.85 -17.17
C ASP A 131 27.20 -0.94 -17.95
N TYR A 132 26.62 -2.14 -18.05
CA TYR A 132 25.44 -2.45 -18.86
C TYR A 132 24.36 -3.19 -18.05
N ARG A 133 23.11 -3.10 -18.51
CA ARG A 133 21.96 -3.77 -17.88
C ARG A 133 21.02 -4.33 -18.94
N THR A 134 20.74 -5.62 -18.89
CA THR A 134 19.62 -6.25 -19.59
C THR A 134 18.52 -6.52 -18.60
N ILE A 135 17.24 -6.49 -19.04
CA ILE A 135 16.09 -6.83 -18.24
C ILE A 135 15.18 -7.81 -18.96
N SER A 136 14.72 -8.85 -18.26
CA SER A 136 13.71 -9.77 -18.81
C SER A 136 12.35 -9.08 -18.90
N ASP A 137 11.62 -9.28 -20.01
CA ASP A 137 10.27 -8.75 -20.21
C ASP A 137 9.24 -9.27 -19.20
N ALA A 138 9.58 -10.36 -18.50
CA ALA A 138 8.75 -10.92 -17.43
C ALA A 138 9.04 -10.35 -16.02
N VAL A 139 9.99 -9.41 -15.87
CA VAL A 139 10.29 -8.81 -14.56
C VAL A 139 9.08 -8.03 -14.07
N PRO A 140 8.51 -8.43 -12.92
CA PRO A 140 7.25 -7.85 -12.44
C PRO A 140 7.44 -6.55 -11.66
N ILE A 141 8.63 -6.33 -11.08
CA ILE A 141 8.88 -5.28 -10.09
C ILE A 141 10.31 -4.76 -10.21
N VAL A 142 10.42 -3.44 -10.37
CA VAL A 142 11.67 -2.67 -10.25
C VAL A 142 11.39 -1.42 -9.43
N ALA A 143 12.17 -1.15 -8.38
CA ALA A 143 11.96 0.02 -7.53
C ALA A 143 13.19 0.44 -6.73
N LEU A 144 13.22 1.71 -6.30
CA LEU A 144 13.97 2.23 -5.15
C LEU A 144 12.95 2.73 -4.10
N PRO A 145 12.48 1.84 -3.21
CA PRO A 145 11.35 2.13 -2.32
C PRO A 145 11.76 2.79 -1.00
N GLU A 146 13.02 3.18 -0.83
CA GLU A 146 13.60 3.60 0.44
C GLU A 146 12.85 4.79 1.06
N CYS A 147 12.46 5.80 0.25
CA CYS A 147 11.68 6.93 0.76
C CYS A 147 10.32 6.54 1.33
N PHE A 148 9.73 5.43 0.88
CA PHE A 148 8.51 4.86 1.43
C PHE A 148 8.73 4.28 2.84
N LEU A 149 9.94 3.80 3.12
CA LEU A 149 10.35 3.22 4.40
C LEU A 149 10.93 4.24 5.37
N GLY A 150 11.02 5.52 4.99
CA GLY A 150 11.67 6.56 5.78
C GLY A 150 13.20 6.57 5.67
N LEU A 151 13.74 5.97 4.61
CA LEU A 151 15.16 5.90 4.26
C LEU A 151 15.44 6.57 2.92
N VAL A 152 16.71 6.68 2.57
CA VAL A 152 17.17 6.99 1.21
C VAL A 152 17.85 5.76 0.61
N PRO A 153 17.93 5.62 -0.73
CA PRO A 153 18.87 4.68 -1.34
C PRO A 153 20.26 4.94 -0.77
N GLY A 154 20.85 3.96 -0.13
CA GLY A 154 22.05 4.16 0.69
C GLY A 154 23.29 3.48 0.13
N TRP A 155 23.20 2.91 -1.08
CA TRP A 155 24.31 2.23 -1.76
C TRP A 155 24.51 2.72 -3.20
N GLY A 156 24.32 4.03 -3.43
CA GLY A 156 24.64 4.70 -4.68
C GLY A 156 23.43 5.10 -5.53
N GLY A 157 22.21 4.75 -5.13
CA GLY A 157 21.01 5.01 -5.92
C GLY A 157 20.78 6.50 -6.18
N THR A 158 20.99 7.38 -5.20
CA THR A 158 20.82 8.82 -5.36
C THR A 158 21.95 9.48 -6.17
N GLN A 159 23.07 8.78 -6.35
CA GLN A 159 24.24 9.29 -7.06
C GLN A 159 24.37 8.71 -8.48
N LEU A 160 24.19 7.41 -8.63
CA LEU A 160 24.36 6.71 -9.92
C LEU A 160 23.17 6.89 -10.85
N LEU A 161 21.95 6.77 -10.30
CA LEU A 161 20.74 6.82 -11.12
C LEU A 161 20.55 8.17 -11.83
N PRO A 162 20.64 9.34 -11.16
CA PRO A 162 20.50 10.63 -11.85
C PRO A 162 21.60 10.90 -12.86
N ARG A 163 22.81 10.35 -12.66
CA ARG A 163 23.88 10.41 -13.64
C ARG A 163 23.66 9.47 -14.84
N LEU A 164 22.82 8.46 -14.69
CA LEU A 164 22.49 7.51 -15.76
C LEU A 164 21.31 7.99 -16.61
N ILE A 165 20.19 8.35 -15.98
CA ILE A 165 18.91 8.61 -16.66
C ILE A 165 18.42 10.06 -16.60
N GLY A 166 19.18 10.94 -15.93
CA GLY A 166 18.81 12.32 -15.68
C GLY A 166 18.03 12.54 -14.37
N PRO A 167 18.06 13.78 -13.83
CA PRO A 167 17.50 14.08 -12.53
C PRO A 167 15.98 13.91 -12.46
N GLU A 168 15.23 14.31 -13.49
CA GLU A 168 13.77 14.21 -13.52
C GLU A 168 13.28 12.77 -13.37
N LYS A 169 13.84 11.86 -14.17
CA LYS A 169 13.50 10.43 -14.13
C LYS A 169 13.98 9.78 -12.81
N ALA A 170 15.13 10.20 -12.29
CA ALA A 170 15.64 9.73 -11.00
C ALA A 170 14.72 10.16 -9.85
N ILE A 171 14.27 11.42 -9.81
CA ILE A 171 13.27 11.92 -8.86
C ILE A 171 11.98 11.10 -8.95
N GLN A 172 11.51 10.78 -10.16
CA GLN A 172 10.35 9.93 -10.35
C GLN A 172 10.51 8.57 -9.66
N VAL A 173 11.68 7.93 -9.81
CA VAL A 173 11.94 6.57 -9.26
C VAL A 173 12.19 6.60 -7.76
N ILE A 174 12.98 7.57 -7.27
CA ILE A 174 13.47 7.62 -5.88
C ILE A 174 12.47 8.30 -4.94
N ILE A 175 11.69 9.28 -5.43
CA ILE A 175 10.83 10.12 -4.58
C ILE A 175 9.35 9.97 -4.96
N THR A 176 8.99 10.29 -6.22
CA THR A 176 7.58 10.38 -6.62
C THR A 176 6.88 9.03 -6.56
N ASN A 177 7.51 7.97 -7.06
CA ASN A 177 6.94 6.62 -7.03
C ASN A 177 6.77 6.09 -5.60
N PRO A 178 7.76 6.16 -4.68
CA PRO A 178 7.58 5.80 -3.28
C PRO A 178 6.46 6.58 -2.60
N LEU A 179 6.37 7.89 -2.78
CA LEU A 179 5.28 8.71 -2.22
C LEU A 179 3.91 8.40 -2.84
N ASN A 180 3.86 7.91 -4.08
CA ASN A 180 2.63 7.48 -4.75
C ASN A 180 2.32 6.00 -4.45
N ARG A 181 2.04 5.68 -3.18
CA ARG A 181 1.70 4.32 -2.70
C ARG A 181 2.74 3.27 -3.10
N ASN A 182 4.00 3.64 -3.07
CA ASN A 182 5.12 2.78 -3.46
C ASN A 182 4.93 2.15 -4.86
N LYS A 183 4.66 3.01 -5.86
CA LYS A 183 4.43 2.57 -7.24
C LYS A 183 5.69 1.88 -7.78
N MET A 184 5.54 0.63 -8.23
CA MET A 184 6.61 -0.16 -8.81
C MET A 184 6.63 0.00 -10.33
N LEU A 185 7.83 -0.04 -10.91
CA LEU A 185 8.04 -0.11 -12.35
C LEU A 185 7.96 -1.56 -12.84
N LYS A 186 7.61 -1.74 -14.10
CA LYS A 186 7.73 -3.00 -14.83
C LYS A 186 8.98 -2.97 -15.71
N ALA A 187 9.30 -4.11 -16.34
CA ALA A 187 10.42 -4.21 -17.28
C ALA A 187 10.36 -3.16 -18.40
N THR A 188 9.19 -2.93 -18.99
CA THR A 188 8.98 -1.93 -20.05
C THR A 188 9.26 -0.52 -19.57
N ASP A 189 8.69 -0.12 -18.41
CA ASP A 189 8.92 1.20 -17.81
C ASP A 189 10.41 1.42 -17.51
N THR A 190 11.08 0.36 -17.03
CA THR A 190 12.51 0.39 -16.67
C THR A 190 13.40 0.61 -17.89
N HIS A 191 13.06 -0.01 -19.02
CA HIS A 191 13.77 0.18 -20.28
C HIS A 191 13.48 1.56 -20.88
N GLU A 192 12.23 1.99 -20.91
CA GLU A 192 11.81 3.31 -21.43
C GLU A 192 12.44 4.47 -20.65
N LEU A 193 12.63 4.32 -19.34
CA LEU A 193 13.35 5.30 -18.52
C LEU A 193 14.86 5.31 -18.78
N GLY A 194 15.42 4.26 -19.40
CA GLY A 194 16.85 4.12 -19.66
C GLY A 194 17.65 3.50 -18.51
N ILE A 195 16.96 2.92 -17.50
CA ILE A 195 17.61 2.19 -16.41
C ILE A 195 18.21 0.89 -16.93
N ALA A 196 17.46 0.14 -17.76
CA ALA A 196 17.97 -1.02 -18.49
C ALA A 196 18.23 -0.66 -19.95
N ASP A 197 19.37 -1.10 -20.47
CA ASP A 197 19.81 -0.81 -21.85
C ASP A 197 19.03 -1.65 -22.87
N TRP A 198 18.69 -2.89 -22.51
CA TRP A 198 17.93 -3.81 -23.39
C TRP A 198 16.87 -4.57 -22.60
N ILE A 199 15.67 -4.68 -23.19
CA ILE A 199 14.63 -5.59 -22.73
C ILE A 199 14.64 -6.85 -23.62
N LEU A 200 14.69 -8.02 -22.99
CA LEU A 200 14.89 -9.30 -23.67
C LEU A 200 13.79 -10.30 -23.31
N PRO A 201 13.39 -11.20 -24.23
CA PRO A 201 12.38 -12.21 -24.01
C PRO A 201 12.77 -13.19 -22.89
N ASN A 202 11.87 -13.43 -21.93
CA ASN A 202 12.12 -14.27 -20.75
C ASN A 202 12.61 -15.69 -21.11
N GLY A 203 12.03 -16.33 -22.13
CA GLY A 203 12.35 -17.71 -22.49
C GLY A 203 13.80 -17.93 -22.97
N ARG A 204 14.51 -16.85 -23.36
CA ARG A 204 15.90 -16.88 -23.81
C ARG A 204 16.75 -15.82 -23.11
N PHE A 205 16.27 -15.29 -22.00
CA PHE A 205 16.87 -14.13 -21.37
C PHE A 205 18.34 -14.31 -21.01
N TYR A 206 18.67 -15.44 -20.37
CA TYR A 206 20.04 -15.72 -19.95
C TYR A 206 21.01 -15.79 -21.13
N ASP A 207 20.67 -16.58 -22.16
CA ASP A 207 21.53 -16.76 -23.34
C ASP A 207 21.70 -15.45 -24.09
N MET A 208 20.63 -14.68 -24.27
CA MET A 208 20.68 -13.39 -24.97
C MET A 208 21.46 -12.34 -24.17
N SER A 209 21.37 -12.33 -22.85
CA SER A 209 22.18 -11.45 -22.00
C SER A 209 23.67 -11.80 -22.08
N PHE A 210 23.99 -13.10 -22.06
CA PHE A 210 25.35 -13.58 -22.24
C PHE A 210 25.90 -13.19 -23.62
N GLU A 211 25.14 -13.40 -24.71
CA GLU A 211 25.52 -13.00 -26.06
C GLU A 211 25.72 -11.48 -26.21
N LYS A 212 24.85 -10.67 -25.54
CA LYS A 212 25.04 -9.21 -25.49
C LYS A 212 26.37 -8.82 -24.87
N LEU A 213 26.74 -9.44 -23.76
CA LEU A 213 28.04 -9.18 -23.14
C LEU A 213 29.20 -9.62 -24.06
N VAL A 214 29.08 -10.76 -24.72
CA VAL A 214 30.07 -11.23 -25.70
C VAL A 214 30.20 -10.27 -26.88
N ASP A 215 29.11 -9.74 -27.42
CA ASP A 215 29.11 -8.71 -28.47
C ASP A 215 29.77 -7.40 -28.04
N ILE A 216 29.55 -7.00 -26.76
CA ILE A 216 30.21 -5.83 -26.19
C ILE A 216 31.74 -6.05 -26.12
N VAL A 217 32.16 -7.19 -25.57
CA VAL A 217 33.57 -7.57 -25.48
C VAL A 217 34.25 -7.65 -26.84
N ASP A 218 33.56 -8.17 -27.84
CA ASP A 218 34.02 -8.22 -29.25
C ASP A 218 34.02 -6.84 -29.97
N GLY A 219 33.43 -5.80 -29.35
CA GLY A 219 33.28 -4.48 -29.95
C GLY A 219 32.22 -4.39 -31.02
N LYS A 220 31.37 -5.42 -31.17
CA LYS A 220 30.23 -5.45 -32.13
C LYS A 220 29.03 -4.64 -31.63
N GLU A 221 28.85 -4.59 -30.30
CA GLU A 221 27.82 -3.77 -29.68
C GLU A 221 28.49 -2.52 -29.03
N LYS A 222 27.99 -1.35 -29.37
CA LYS A 222 28.45 -0.07 -28.80
C LYS A 222 27.25 0.74 -28.40
N LEU A 223 27.01 0.82 -27.10
CA LEU A 223 25.93 1.64 -26.57
C LEU A 223 26.39 3.10 -26.43
N LYS A 224 25.63 4.00 -27.01
CA LYS A 224 25.80 5.45 -26.82
C LYS A 224 24.64 5.96 -25.96
N ARG A 225 24.96 6.35 -24.72
CA ARG A 225 23.98 7.00 -23.83
C ARG A 225 24.05 8.51 -24.02
N GLU A 226 22.86 9.14 -23.99
CA GLU A 226 22.79 10.60 -23.93
C GLU A 226 23.28 11.09 -22.56
N LYS A 227 23.93 12.23 -22.56
CA LYS A 227 24.31 12.86 -21.28
C LYS A 227 23.06 13.42 -20.60
N PRO A 228 22.88 13.20 -19.30
CA PRO A 228 21.78 13.78 -18.55
C PRO A 228 21.74 15.30 -18.65
N ASP A 229 20.55 15.84 -18.87
CA ASP A 229 20.33 17.30 -18.90
C ASP A 229 20.02 17.81 -17.48
N TRP A 230 20.85 18.70 -16.98
CA TRP A 230 20.73 19.34 -15.67
C TRP A 230 20.37 20.84 -15.79
N SER A 231 20.10 21.34 -16.99
CA SER A 231 19.95 22.79 -17.24
C SER A 231 18.78 23.42 -16.48
N LYS A 232 17.68 22.66 -16.27
CA LYS A 232 16.47 23.10 -15.56
C LYS A 232 16.34 22.50 -14.16
N PHE A 233 17.45 22.05 -13.58
CA PHE A 233 17.40 21.29 -12.34
C PHE A 233 16.88 22.13 -11.16
N ASP A 234 17.23 23.42 -11.08
CA ASP A 234 16.81 24.27 -9.95
C ASP A 234 15.27 24.47 -9.96
N GLU A 235 14.66 24.68 -11.13
CA GLU A 235 13.20 24.72 -11.28
C GLU A 235 12.55 23.39 -10.89
N LEU A 236 13.15 22.28 -11.33
CA LEU A 236 12.68 20.92 -11.01
C LEU A 236 12.80 20.63 -9.51
N TYR A 237 13.89 21.08 -8.86
CA TYR A 237 14.09 20.94 -7.42
C TYR A 237 12.98 21.65 -6.63
N ASP A 238 12.71 22.92 -6.95
CA ASP A 238 11.69 23.72 -6.26
C ASP A 238 10.28 23.12 -6.48
N ALA A 239 9.95 22.72 -7.71
CA ALA A 239 8.68 22.08 -8.02
C ALA A 239 8.52 20.72 -7.29
N THR A 240 9.59 19.93 -7.24
CA THR A 240 9.58 18.65 -6.51
C THR A 240 9.42 18.87 -5.01
N LYS A 241 10.13 19.83 -4.43
CA LYS A 241 10.01 20.18 -3.02
C LYS A 241 8.58 20.61 -2.68
N ALA A 242 7.98 21.47 -3.50
CA ALA A 242 6.58 21.88 -3.32
C ALA A 242 5.62 20.68 -3.42
N SER A 243 5.89 19.71 -4.32
CA SER A 243 5.10 18.49 -4.42
C SER A 243 5.25 17.59 -3.19
N ILE A 244 6.45 17.48 -2.62
CA ILE A 244 6.69 16.76 -1.36
C ILE A 244 5.95 17.46 -0.21
N ASP A 245 6.07 18.79 -0.11
CA ASP A 245 5.38 19.59 0.91
C ASP A 245 3.86 19.38 0.87
N ALA A 246 3.27 19.37 -0.33
CA ALA A 246 1.84 19.15 -0.51
C ALA A 246 1.37 17.73 -0.09
N GLN A 247 2.27 16.74 -0.07
CA GLN A 247 1.92 15.36 0.28
C GLN A 247 2.22 14.99 1.73
N VAL A 248 3.30 15.51 2.31
CA VAL A 248 3.76 15.10 3.63
C VAL A 248 3.90 16.26 4.62
N HIS A 249 3.64 17.50 4.19
CA HIS A 249 3.61 18.71 5.02
C HIS A 249 4.83 18.86 5.95
N GLY A 250 6.02 18.47 5.47
CA GLY A 250 7.26 18.47 6.25
C GLY A 250 7.41 17.32 7.25
N ALA A 251 6.42 16.46 7.40
CA ALA A 251 6.41 15.40 8.42
C ALA A 251 7.25 14.17 8.09
N ALA A 252 7.57 13.91 6.82
CA ALA A 252 8.44 12.83 6.38
C ALA A 252 9.78 13.37 5.88
N LEU A 253 10.91 12.99 6.51
CA LEU A 253 12.23 13.58 6.23
C LEU A 253 12.93 12.97 5.01
N ALA A 254 12.76 11.68 4.76
CA ALA A 254 13.48 10.94 3.74
C ALA A 254 13.37 11.51 2.31
N PRO A 255 12.17 11.91 1.81
CA PRO A 255 12.04 12.50 0.48
C PRO A 255 12.85 13.79 0.28
N TYR A 256 12.93 14.63 1.30
CA TYR A 256 13.73 15.87 1.23
C TYR A 256 15.22 15.55 1.20
N ARG A 257 15.69 14.63 2.06
CA ARG A 257 17.08 14.19 2.08
C ARG A 257 17.47 13.54 0.75
N ALA A 258 16.59 12.73 0.14
CA ALA A 258 16.83 12.15 -1.18
C ALA A 258 16.95 13.24 -2.27
N LEU A 259 16.10 14.28 -2.21
CA LEU A 259 16.14 15.39 -3.16
C LEU A 259 17.45 16.17 -3.05
N ASP A 260 17.94 16.43 -1.82
CA ASP A 260 19.22 17.09 -1.57
C ASP A 260 20.40 16.25 -2.08
N LEU A 261 20.38 14.94 -1.89
CA LEU A 261 21.39 14.01 -2.41
C LEU A 261 21.43 14.00 -3.95
N ILE A 262 20.24 13.97 -4.59
CA ILE A 262 20.14 14.08 -6.06
C ILE A 262 20.69 15.43 -6.54
N LYS A 263 20.43 16.53 -5.81
CA LYS A 263 21.05 17.83 -6.10
C LYS A 263 22.57 17.76 -6.08
N GLY A 264 23.12 17.12 -5.07
CA GLY A 264 24.55 16.92 -4.95
C GLY A 264 25.17 16.11 -6.09
N ALA A 265 24.40 15.16 -6.67
CA ALA A 265 24.87 14.37 -7.81
C ALA A 265 25.22 15.19 -9.05
N LYS A 266 24.72 16.43 -9.17
CA LYS A 266 25.12 17.38 -10.22
C LYS A 266 26.59 17.77 -10.15
N ASP A 267 27.07 18.10 -8.96
CA ASP A 267 28.33 18.81 -8.78
C ASP A 267 29.38 18.02 -7.96
N TRP A 268 28.97 17.01 -7.21
CA TRP A 268 29.88 16.25 -6.36
C TRP A 268 30.64 15.19 -7.14
N GLU A 269 31.90 15.00 -6.74
CA GLU A 269 32.63 13.80 -7.09
C GLU A 269 31.92 12.58 -6.48
N LEU A 270 32.03 11.41 -7.12
CA LEU A 270 31.23 10.24 -6.77
C LEU A 270 31.51 9.77 -5.33
N ASP A 271 32.77 9.77 -4.90
CA ASP A 271 33.15 9.38 -3.53
C ASP A 271 32.54 10.30 -2.47
N LYS A 272 32.49 11.61 -2.74
CA LYS A 272 31.79 12.56 -1.88
C LYS A 272 30.29 12.26 -1.85
N GLY A 273 29.69 11.98 -3.00
CA GLY A 273 28.27 11.65 -3.09
C GLY A 273 27.94 10.40 -2.26
N PHE A 274 28.75 9.37 -2.33
CA PHE A 274 28.60 8.14 -1.54
C PHE A 274 28.77 8.37 -0.04
N ASP A 275 29.69 9.25 0.36
CA ASP A 275 29.87 9.62 1.76
C ASP A 275 28.66 10.37 2.30
N GLU A 276 28.12 11.35 1.55
CA GLU A 276 26.92 12.09 1.92
C GLU A 276 25.67 11.20 1.96
N GLU A 277 25.57 10.20 1.06
CA GLU A 277 24.52 9.19 1.07
C GLU A 277 24.61 8.29 2.32
N SER A 278 25.84 7.85 2.69
CA SER A 278 26.09 7.09 3.92
C SER A 278 25.73 7.88 5.19
N LYS A 279 26.02 9.20 5.23
CA LYS A 279 25.61 10.08 6.33
C LYS A 279 24.09 10.20 6.43
N ALA A 280 23.40 10.40 5.30
CA ALA A 280 21.95 10.46 5.27
C ALA A 280 21.30 9.15 5.73
N LEU A 281 21.88 8.01 5.33
CA LEU A 281 21.43 6.70 5.81
C LEU A 281 21.65 6.57 7.33
N GLY A 282 22.80 6.98 7.86
CA GLY A 282 23.11 6.97 9.29
C GLY A 282 22.11 7.76 10.12
N ASP A 283 21.73 8.97 9.66
CA ASP A 283 20.71 9.79 10.31
C ASP A 283 19.32 9.17 10.27
N LEU A 284 18.91 8.63 9.12
CA LEU A 284 17.54 8.20 8.89
C LEU A 284 17.25 6.80 9.47
N ILE A 285 18.20 5.87 9.46
CA ILE A 285 17.98 4.49 9.87
C ILE A 285 17.64 4.37 11.36
N ILE A 286 18.14 5.28 12.18
CA ILE A 286 17.85 5.34 13.63
C ILE A 286 16.60 6.16 13.95
N SER A 287 15.99 6.80 12.95
CA SER A 287 14.82 7.66 13.16
C SER A 287 13.56 6.88 13.52
N ASP A 288 12.65 7.54 14.25
CA ASP A 288 11.31 7.02 14.50
C ASP A 288 10.55 6.73 13.19
N GLN A 289 10.80 7.50 12.13
CA GLN A 289 10.15 7.33 10.83
C GLN A 289 10.60 6.06 10.12
N CYS A 290 11.88 5.72 10.15
CA CYS A 290 12.36 4.45 9.60
C CYS A 290 11.75 3.27 10.35
N ARG A 291 11.77 3.30 11.69
CA ARG A 291 11.15 2.26 12.53
C ARG A 291 9.66 2.11 12.27
N ALA A 292 8.96 3.24 12.09
CA ALA A 292 7.55 3.28 11.73
C ALA A 292 7.30 2.74 10.31
N GLY A 293 8.11 3.13 9.33
CA GLY A 293 8.03 2.65 7.95
C GLY A 293 8.27 1.14 7.82
N VAL A 294 9.30 0.61 8.50
CA VAL A 294 9.59 -0.84 8.54
C VAL A 294 8.44 -1.59 9.23
N TYR A 295 7.90 -1.07 10.33
CA TYR A 295 6.73 -1.66 11.00
C TYR A 295 5.51 -1.69 10.08
N SER A 296 5.18 -0.57 9.41
CA SER A 296 4.08 -0.52 8.44
C SER A 296 4.29 -1.48 7.27
N PHE A 297 5.53 -1.62 6.80
CA PHE A 297 5.88 -2.58 5.76
C PHE A 297 5.63 -4.02 6.22
N ASP A 298 6.01 -4.36 7.45
CA ASP A 298 5.75 -5.69 8.04
C ASP A 298 4.23 -5.97 8.12
N LEU A 299 3.45 -5.00 8.58
CA LEU A 299 1.98 -5.12 8.61
C LEU A 299 1.40 -5.43 7.23
N VAL A 300 1.78 -4.64 6.23
CA VAL A 300 1.17 -4.71 4.88
C VAL A 300 1.69 -5.90 4.08
N GLN A 301 2.96 -6.28 4.24
CA GLN A 301 3.58 -7.35 3.44
C GLN A 301 3.58 -8.72 4.11
N ARG A 302 3.68 -8.79 5.43
CA ARG A 302 3.77 -10.05 6.18
C ARG A 302 2.46 -10.37 6.90
N ARG A 303 2.01 -9.50 7.80
CA ARG A 303 0.79 -9.69 8.60
C ARG A 303 -0.44 -9.82 7.72
N ALA A 304 -0.62 -8.91 6.75
CA ALA A 304 -1.75 -8.93 5.83
C ALA A 304 -1.86 -10.19 4.96
N LYS A 305 -0.72 -10.87 4.69
CA LYS A 305 -0.71 -12.13 3.94
C LYS A 305 -0.97 -13.38 4.81
N LYS A 306 -0.87 -13.23 6.14
CA LYS A 306 -1.13 -14.28 7.12
C LYS A 306 -2.16 -13.76 8.13
N PRO A 307 -3.43 -13.62 7.72
CA PRO A 307 -4.47 -13.09 8.60
C PRO A 307 -4.65 -13.98 9.82
N VAL A 308 -4.98 -13.35 10.95
CA VAL A 308 -5.21 -14.02 12.22
C VAL A 308 -6.70 -14.34 12.39
N GLY A 309 -6.99 -15.43 13.09
CA GLY A 309 -8.38 -15.84 13.37
C GLY A 309 -9.07 -16.57 12.20
N VAL A 310 -8.31 -17.01 11.19
CA VAL A 310 -8.85 -17.86 10.12
C VAL A 310 -9.10 -19.26 10.69
N PRO A 311 -10.35 -19.78 10.65
CA PRO A 311 -10.64 -21.13 11.12
C PRO A 311 -9.94 -22.20 10.26
N GLU A 312 -9.54 -23.30 10.89
CA GLU A 312 -8.92 -24.46 10.21
C GLU A 312 -9.97 -25.41 9.61
N VAL A 313 -10.88 -24.86 8.83
CA VAL A 313 -11.90 -25.62 8.11
C VAL A 313 -11.88 -25.28 6.62
N PRO A 314 -12.25 -26.22 5.73
CA PRO A 314 -12.32 -25.92 4.30
C PRO A 314 -13.35 -24.85 3.98
N PRO A 315 -12.99 -23.83 3.17
CA PRO A 315 -13.96 -22.84 2.71
C PRO A 315 -14.93 -23.43 1.69
N ALA A 316 -16.13 -22.87 1.60
CA ALA A 316 -17.12 -23.23 0.58
C ALA A 316 -16.59 -22.89 -0.83
N LYS A 317 -16.97 -23.73 -1.80
CA LYS A 317 -16.64 -23.47 -3.22
C LYS A 317 -17.63 -22.49 -3.83
N ILE A 318 -17.14 -21.38 -4.32
CA ILE A 318 -17.97 -20.35 -4.97
C ILE A 318 -18.04 -20.61 -6.48
N LYS A 319 -19.27 -20.81 -7.00
CA LYS A 319 -19.58 -21.09 -8.42
C LYS A 319 -20.44 -20.00 -9.04
N LYS A 320 -21.37 -19.41 -8.29
CA LYS A 320 -22.24 -18.32 -8.70
C LYS A 320 -22.45 -17.35 -7.54
N ILE A 321 -22.43 -16.06 -7.84
CA ILE A 321 -22.53 -15.00 -6.83
C ILE A 321 -23.80 -14.19 -7.08
N GLY A 322 -24.55 -13.93 -6.01
CA GLY A 322 -25.68 -13.01 -5.99
C GLY A 322 -25.26 -11.65 -5.40
N VAL A 323 -25.72 -10.57 -6.00
CA VAL A 323 -25.54 -9.19 -5.49
C VAL A 323 -26.92 -8.55 -5.36
N ILE A 324 -27.31 -8.19 -4.14
CA ILE A 324 -28.58 -7.52 -3.85
C ILE A 324 -28.31 -6.04 -3.60
N GLY A 325 -28.87 -5.18 -4.45
CA GLY A 325 -28.56 -3.76 -4.55
C GLY A 325 -27.67 -3.50 -5.76
N ALA A 326 -28.23 -2.87 -6.81
CA ALA A 326 -27.50 -2.51 -8.04
C ALA A 326 -26.99 -1.06 -8.03
N GLY A 327 -26.96 -0.44 -6.85
CA GLY A 327 -26.39 0.89 -6.65
C GLY A 327 -24.87 0.92 -6.83
N LEU A 328 -24.25 2.05 -6.48
CA LEU A 328 -22.81 2.27 -6.68
C LEU A 328 -21.96 1.15 -6.07
N MET A 329 -22.18 0.80 -4.80
CA MET A 329 -21.38 -0.21 -4.10
C MET A 329 -21.62 -1.62 -4.69
N GLY A 330 -22.88 -2.01 -4.91
CA GLY A 330 -23.20 -3.33 -5.50
C GLY A 330 -22.58 -3.50 -6.88
N ALA A 331 -22.63 -2.50 -7.74
CA ALA A 331 -22.03 -2.54 -9.07
C ALA A 331 -20.49 -2.60 -9.03
N GLN A 332 -19.85 -1.90 -8.11
CA GLN A 332 -18.38 -1.99 -7.90
C GLN A 332 -17.96 -3.36 -7.38
N ILE A 333 -18.71 -3.93 -6.42
CA ILE A 333 -18.48 -5.26 -5.84
C ILE A 333 -18.66 -6.32 -6.93
N ALA A 334 -19.75 -6.26 -7.71
CA ALA A 334 -19.99 -7.18 -8.84
C ALA A 334 -18.85 -7.12 -9.86
N SER A 335 -18.38 -5.92 -10.22
CA SER A 335 -17.24 -5.74 -11.13
C SER A 335 -15.96 -6.39 -10.59
N LEU A 336 -15.65 -6.22 -9.31
CA LEU A 336 -14.48 -6.84 -8.68
C LEU A 336 -14.59 -8.36 -8.64
N PHE A 337 -15.77 -8.90 -8.26
CA PHE A 337 -15.99 -10.34 -8.24
C PHE A 337 -15.88 -10.93 -9.64
N LEU A 338 -16.50 -10.30 -10.63
CA LEU A 338 -16.39 -10.75 -12.03
C LEU A 338 -14.95 -10.82 -12.50
N GLN A 339 -14.16 -9.78 -12.21
CA GLN A 339 -12.74 -9.72 -12.59
C GLN A 339 -11.90 -10.83 -11.97
N ARG A 340 -12.26 -11.29 -10.77
CA ARG A 340 -11.43 -12.20 -9.97
C ARG A 340 -11.91 -13.64 -9.94
N TYR A 341 -13.22 -13.83 -9.98
CA TYR A 341 -13.84 -15.16 -9.97
C TYR A 341 -14.15 -15.68 -11.36
N GLU A 342 -14.47 -14.78 -12.30
CA GLU A 342 -14.87 -15.16 -13.66
C GLU A 342 -16.00 -16.20 -13.67
N CYS A 343 -16.97 -16.04 -12.77
CA CYS A 343 -18.14 -16.91 -12.60
C CYS A 343 -19.44 -16.13 -12.83
N PRO A 344 -20.58 -16.81 -13.04
CA PRO A 344 -21.87 -16.15 -13.16
C PRO A 344 -22.19 -15.26 -11.96
N ILE A 345 -22.71 -14.05 -12.24
CA ILE A 345 -23.18 -13.08 -11.25
C ILE A 345 -24.60 -12.69 -11.59
N VAL A 346 -25.49 -12.75 -10.61
CA VAL A 346 -26.84 -12.21 -10.70
C VAL A 346 -26.98 -10.97 -9.84
N MET A 347 -27.43 -9.85 -10.42
CA MET A 347 -27.64 -8.58 -9.72
C MET A 347 -29.12 -8.28 -9.63
N LYS A 348 -29.61 -8.00 -8.42
CA LYS A 348 -31.03 -7.68 -8.14
C LYS A 348 -31.18 -6.28 -7.57
N ASP A 349 -32.20 -5.58 -8.02
CA ASP A 349 -32.70 -4.39 -7.34
C ASP A 349 -34.25 -4.40 -7.36
N ILE A 350 -34.89 -3.37 -6.76
CA ILE A 350 -36.34 -3.23 -6.67
C ILE A 350 -36.99 -2.73 -7.96
N LYS A 351 -36.19 -2.09 -8.85
CA LYS A 351 -36.65 -1.54 -10.13
C LYS A 351 -35.69 -1.89 -11.26
N GLN A 352 -36.25 -2.14 -12.44
CA GLN A 352 -35.45 -2.43 -13.64
C GLN A 352 -34.43 -1.34 -13.97
N GLU A 353 -34.82 -0.08 -13.81
CA GLU A 353 -33.94 1.09 -14.02
C GLU A 353 -32.64 1.01 -13.20
N PHE A 354 -32.72 0.57 -11.93
CA PHE A 354 -31.56 0.43 -11.06
C PHE A 354 -30.69 -0.76 -11.47
N VAL A 355 -31.32 -1.86 -11.85
CA VAL A 355 -30.64 -3.04 -12.41
C VAL A 355 -29.87 -2.66 -13.68
N ASP A 356 -30.52 -1.99 -14.62
CA ASP A 356 -29.92 -1.57 -15.90
C ASP A 356 -28.73 -0.61 -15.69
N LYS A 357 -28.84 0.31 -14.73
CA LYS A 357 -27.77 1.22 -14.34
C LYS A 357 -26.57 0.45 -13.74
N GLY A 358 -26.83 -0.51 -12.87
CA GLY A 358 -25.77 -1.36 -12.29
C GLY A 358 -25.07 -2.21 -13.36
N LEU A 359 -25.84 -2.85 -14.27
CA LEU A 359 -25.27 -3.59 -15.39
C LEU A 359 -24.45 -2.71 -16.32
N SER A 360 -24.95 -1.51 -16.64
CA SER A 360 -24.23 -0.53 -17.47
C SER A 360 -22.89 -0.16 -16.84
N TYR A 361 -22.83 0.02 -15.53
CA TYR A 361 -21.57 0.28 -14.82
C TYR A 361 -20.60 -0.90 -14.97
N VAL A 362 -21.05 -2.14 -14.72
CA VAL A 362 -20.22 -3.35 -14.84
C VAL A 362 -19.67 -3.51 -16.26
N HIS A 363 -20.55 -3.38 -17.26
CA HIS A 363 -20.17 -3.47 -18.68
C HIS A 363 -19.15 -2.38 -19.05
N GLY A 364 -19.36 -1.14 -18.61
CA GLY A 364 -18.43 -0.04 -18.82
C GLY A 364 -17.04 -0.28 -18.20
N GLN A 365 -16.96 -0.96 -17.04
CA GLN A 365 -15.67 -1.36 -16.46
C GLN A 365 -14.96 -2.42 -17.33
N ILE A 366 -15.69 -3.40 -17.86
CA ILE A 366 -15.14 -4.41 -18.75
C ILE A 366 -14.60 -3.77 -20.04
N ASP A 367 -15.37 -2.84 -20.64
CA ASP A 367 -14.92 -2.09 -21.83
C ASP A 367 -13.65 -1.29 -21.55
N LYS A 368 -13.55 -0.67 -20.39
CA LYS A 368 -12.35 0.04 -19.93
C LYS A 368 -11.14 -0.89 -19.74
N TRP A 369 -11.34 -2.14 -19.33
CA TRP A 369 -10.24 -3.11 -19.25
C TRP A 369 -9.78 -3.55 -20.65
N ALA A 370 -10.69 -3.78 -21.58
CA ALA A 370 -10.38 -4.13 -22.96
C ALA A 370 -9.66 -2.97 -23.68
N SER A 371 -10.18 -1.73 -23.59
CA SER A 371 -9.57 -0.55 -24.23
C SER A 371 -8.16 -0.24 -23.73
N LYS A 372 -7.83 -0.63 -22.48
CA LYS A 372 -6.49 -0.51 -21.89
C LYS A 372 -5.60 -1.74 -22.15
N GLY A 373 -6.03 -2.68 -22.99
CA GLY A 373 -5.28 -3.89 -23.29
C GLY A 373 -5.10 -4.86 -22.10
N ARG A 374 -5.87 -4.69 -21.02
CA ARG A 374 -5.79 -5.57 -19.85
C ARG A 374 -6.44 -6.93 -20.07
N ILE A 375 -7.39 -7.00 -20.98
CA ILE A 375 -8.07 -8.22 -21.46
C ILE A 375 -8.30 -8.08 -22.97
N SER A 376 -8.45 -9.23 -23.68
CA SER A 376 -8.86 -9.22 -25.07
C SER A 376 -10.34 -8.86 -25.23
N GLU A 377 -10.75 -8.40 -26.41
CA GLU A 377 -12.15 -8.12 -26.74
C GLU A 377 -13.05 -9.35 -26.55
N GLY A 378 -12.60 -10.52 -27.02
CA GLY A 378 -13.31 -11.78 -26.85
C GLY A 378 -13.53 -12.13 -25.36
N LYS A 379 -12.52 -11.90 -24.50
CA LYS A 379 -12.67 -12.05 -23.07
C LYS A 379 -13.67 -11.05 -22.50
N GLY A 380 -13.68 -9.81 -23.00
CA GLY A 380 -14.65 -8.80 -22.59
C GLY A 380 -16.09 -9.21 -22.90
N ILE A 381 -16.35 -9.72 -24.10
CA ILE A 381 -17.68 -10.24 -24.50
C ILE A 381 -18.10 -11.39 -23.59
N TRP A 382 -17.22 -12.35 -23.34
CA TRP A 382 -17.48 -13.46 -22.44
C TRP A 382 -17.79 -13.02 -21.00
N LEU A 383 -16.99 -12.10 -20.43
CA LEU A 383 -17.25 -11.59 -19.08
C LEU A 383 -18.62 -10.88 -18.97
N LYS A 384 -19.00 -10.11 -19.99
CA LYS A 384 -20.34 -9.48 -20.02
C LYS A 384 -21.47 -10.51 -20.00
N SER A 385 -21.31 -11.67 -20.65
CA SER A 385 -22.32 -12.72 -20.66
C SER A 385 -22.49 -13.45 -19.32
N LEU A 386 -21.54 -13.30 -18.39
CA LEU A 386 -21.60 -13.87 -17.05
C LEU A 386 -22.45 -13.03 -16.07
N VAL A 387 -22.81 -11.80 -16.41
CA VAL A 387 -23.56 -10.91 -15.50
C VAL A 387 -25.00 -10.75 -15.99
N GLN A 388 -25.93 -11.05 -15.11
CA GLN A 388 -27.37 -10.96 -15.38
C GLN A 388 -28.06 -10.07 -14.35
N GLY A 389 -29.06 -9.32 -14.79
CA GLY A 389 -29.92 -8.52 -13.92
C GLY A 389 -31.25 -9.20 -13.70
N THR A 390 -31.86 -9.01 -12.52
CA THR A 390 -33.16 -9.56 -12.17
C THR A 390 -33.91 -8.69 -11.18
N LEU A 391 -35.21 -8.88 -11.11
CA LEU A 391 -36.11 -8.37 -10.06
C LEU A 391 -36.58 -9.48 -9.11
N ASP A 392 -36.28 -10.77 -9.41
CA ASP A 392 -36.79 -11.93 -8.69
C ASP A 392 -35.68 -12.64 -7.90
N TYR A 393 -35.96 -13.01 -6.65
CA TYR A 393 -35.03 -13.80 -5.83
C TYR A 393 -34.88 -15.26 -6.29
N LYS A 394 -35.80 -15.80 -7.12
CA LYS A 394 -35.68 -17.15 -7.68
C LYS A 394 -34.39 -17.37 -8.46
N ASP A 395 -33.86 -16.33 -9.07
CA ASP A 395 -32.60 -16.38 -9.84
C ASP A 395 -31.36 -16.55 -8.95
N PHE A 396 -31.55 -16.51 -7.62
CA PHE A 396 -30.47 -16.73 -6.63
C PHE A 396 -30.39 -18.19 -6.17
N ALA A 397 -31.30 -19.06 -6.58
CA ALA A 397 -31.46 -20.44 -6.06
C ALA A 397 -30.16 -21.28 -6.13
N ASP A 398 -29.33 -21.07 -7.14
CA ASP A 398 -28.05 -21.75 -7.35
C ASP A 398 -26.82 -20.91 -6.97
N CYS A 399 -27.01 -19.75 -6.31
CA CYS A 399 -25.91 -18.96 -5.76
C CYS A 399 -25.29 -19.67 -4.54
N ASN A 400 -23.96 -19.65 -4.46
CA ASN A 400 -23.24 -20.16 -3.29
C ASN A 400 -22.85 -19.05 -2.32
N TYR A 401 -22.90 -17.80 -2.78
CA TYR A 401 -22.57 -16.61 -2.02
C TYR A 401 -23.47 -15.47 -2.46
N VAL A 402 -24.10 -14.82 -1.52
CA VAL A 402 -24.96 -13.65 -1.77
C VAL A 402 -24.45 -12.50 -0.92
N ILE A 403 -24.21 -11.35 -1.54
CA ILE A 403 -23.85 -10.12 -0.83
C ILE A 403 -24.92 -9.04 -1.02
N GLU A 404 -25.31 -8.45 0.08
CA GLU A 404 -26.28 -7.35 0.15
C GLU A 404 -25.54 -6.01 0.24
N ALA A 405 -25.96 -5.03 -0.56
CA ALA A 405 -25.47 -3.66 -0.61
C ALA A 405 -26.62 -2.66 -0.88
N VAL A 406 -27.74 -2.82 -0.17
CA VAL A 406 -28.89 -1.92 -0.22
C VAL A 406 -28.73 -0.76 0.77
N LEU A 407 -29.74 0.11 0.92
CA LEU A 407 -29.75 1.23 1.84
C LEU A 407 -29.42 0.80 3.29
N GLU A 408 -28.73 1.66 4.03
CA GLU A 408 -28.18 1.40 5.36
C GLU A 408 -29.26 1.50 6.45
N GLU A 409 -30.27 0.63 6.37
CA GLU A 409 -31.41 0.55 7.29
C GLU A 409 -31.57 -0.88 7.79
N LEU A 410 -31.47 -1.10 9.10
CA LEU A 410 -31.54 -2.44 9.70
C LEU A 410 -32.83 -3.19 9.36
N PRO A 411 -34.05 -2.59 9.45
CA PRO A 411 -35.28 -3.28 9.07
C PRO A 411 -35.31 -3.73 7.61
N LEU A 412 -34.80 -2.89 6.71
CA LEU A 412 -34.72 -3.22 5.28
C LEU A 412 -33.78 -4.41 5.02
N LYS A 413 -32.59 -4.38 5.62
CA LYS A 413 -31.60 -5.46 5.47
C LYS A 413 -32.08 -6.79 6.05
N LYS A 414 -32.74 -6.77 7.21
CA LYS A 414 -33.42 -7.95 7.77
C LYS A 414 -34.47 -8.50 6.83
N LYS A 415 -35.33 -7.67 6.25
CA LYS A 415 -36.32 -8.05 5.27
C LYS A 415 -35.71 -8.69 4.02
N VAL A 416 -34.65 -8.05 3.46
CA VAL A 416 -33.93 -8.56 2.28
C VAL A 416 -33.34 -9.95 2.57
N PHE A 417 -32.72 -10.15 3.71
CA PHE A 417 -32.15 -11.44 4.08
C PHE A 417 -33.22 -12.50 4.32
N GLY A 418 -34.33 -12.16 4.96
CA GLY A 418 -35.45 -13.07 5.14
C GLY A 418 -36.07 -13.48 3.81
N GLU A 419 -36.28 -12.54 2.89
CA GLU A 419 -36.83 -12.83 1.56
C GLU A 419 -35.92 -13.72 0.72
N VAL A 420 -34.61 -13.43 0.66
CA VAL A 420 -33.68 -14.23 -0.15
C VAL A 420 -33.44 -15.61 0.45
N GLU A 421 -33.50 -15.76 1.78
CA GLU A 421 -33.33 -17.03 2.48
C GLU A 421 -34.28 -18.12 2.00
N GLU A 422 -35.52 -17.75 1.57
CA GLU A 422 -36.53 -18.69 1.08
C GLU A 422 -36.17 -19.33 -0.28
N PHE A 423 -35.22 -18.75 -1.03
CA PHE A 423 -34.91 -19.20 -2.39
C PHE A 423 -33.51 -19.84 -2.51
N ILE A 424 -32.60 -19.58 -1.59
CA ILE A 424 -31.20 -20.06 -1.65
C ILE A 424 -31.00 -21.37 -0.89
N ALA A 425 -29.94 -22.11 -1.25
CA ALA A 425 -29.58 -23.34 -0.53
C ALA A 425 -29.15 -23.05 0.92
N GLU A 426 -29.27 -24.05 1.79
CA GLU A 426 -28.97 -23.91 3.23
C GLU A 426 -27.49 -23.56 3.51
N ASP A 427 -26.59 -23.98 2.63
CA ASP A 427 -25.13 -23.74 2.72
C ASP A 427 -24.67 -22.47 1.98
N THR A 428 -25.62 -21.74 1.35
CA THR A 428 -25.31 -20.45 0.72
C THR A 428 -24.91 -19.40 1.78
N ILE A 429 -23.77 -18.78 1.62
CA ILE A 429 -23.31 -17.73 2.53
C ILE A 429 -24.01 -16.41 2.22
N LEU A 430 -24.50 -15.75 3.27
CA LEU A 430 -25.08 -14.40 3.23
C LEU A 430 -24.09 -13.38 3.77
N ALA A 431 -23.64 -12.48 2.92
CA ALA A 431 -22.76 -11.38 3.29
C ALA A 431 -23.49 -10.04 3.23
N THR A 432 -23.09 -9.10 4.05
CA THR A 432 -23.56 -7.72 3.99
C THR A 432 -22.40 -6.75 3.88
N ASN A 433 -22.56 -5.74 3.02
CA ASN A 433 -21.62 -4.63 2.91
C ASN A 433 -21.99 -3.45 3.83
N THR A 434 -22.78 -3.68 4.88
CA THR A 434 -23.08 -2.64 5.86
C THR A 434 -21.81 -2.00 6.40
N SER A 435 -21.85 -0.71 6.68
CA SER A 435 -20.75 0.04 7.24
C SER A 435 -20.84 0.28 8.75
N SER A 436 -22.02 0.05 9.35
CA SER A 436 -22.26 0.46 10.74
C SER A 436 -23.24 -0.43 11.51
N LEU A 437 -24.08 -1.23 10.81
CA LEU A 437 -25.13 -1.99 11.44
C LEU A 437 -24.66 -3.35 11.95
N SER A 438 -25.32 -3.86 13.02
CA SER A 438 -24.95 -5.13 13.65
C SER A 438 -25.29 -6.32 12.76
N ILE A 439 -24.30 -7.16 12.51
CA ILE A 439 -24.42 -8.44 11.78
C ILE A 439 -25.27 -9.41 12.58
N THR A 440 -25.12 -9.44 13.90
CA THR A 440 -25.88 -10.27 14.83
C THR A 440 -27.36 -9.99 14.71
N LYS A 441 -27.74 -8.69 14.75
CA LYS A 441 -29.15 -8.27 14.62
C LYS A 441 -29.73 -8.57 13.24
N MET A 442 -28.93 -8.46 12.17
CA MET A 442 -29.40 -8.83 10.82
C MET A 442 -29.69 -10.31 10.70
N ALA A 443 -28.94 -11.15 11.40
CA ALA A 443 -29.06 -12.61 11.31
C ALA A 443 -30.09 -13.22 12.28
N GLU A 444 -30.57 -12.49 13.28
CA GLU A 444 -31.31 -13.07 14.42
C GLU A 444 -32.61 -13.80 14.05
N ASP A 445 -33.32 -13.31 13.01
CA ASP A 445 -34.62 -13.84 12.56
C ASP A 445 -34.48 -14.91 11.46
N LEU A 446 -33.27 -15.20 10.99
CA LEU A 446 -33.02 -16.15 9.92
C LEU A 446 -33.06 -17.60 10.43
N LYS A 447 -33.49 -18.54 9.57
CA LYS A 447 -33.47 -19.97 9.86
C LYS A 447 -32.05 -20.50 10.07
N LYS A 448 -31.07 -19.95 9.36
CA LYS A 448 -29.66 -20.34 9.39
C LYS A 448 -28.76 -19.12 9.65
N PRO A 449 -28.76 -18.54 10.87
CA PRO A 449 -27.99 -17.34 11.18
C PRO A 449 -26.48 -17.53 11.12
N GLY A 450 -25.97 -18.77 11.22
CA GLY A 450 -24.53 -19.08 11.17
C GLY A 450 -23.86 -18.76 9.84
N ARG A 451 -24.61 -18.68 8.74
CA ARG A 451 -24.11 -18.35 7.39
C ARG A 451 -23.98 -16.86 7.10
N VAL A 452 -24.27 -16.00 8.09
CA VAL A 452 -24.25 -14.54 7.91
C VAL A 452 -22.91 -13.95 8.35
N VAL A 453 -22.33 -13.08 7.53
CA VAL A 453 -21.04 -12.41 7.80
C VAL A 453 -21.07 -10.97 7.28
N GLY A 454 -20.45 -10.06 8.02
CA GLY A 454 -20.09 -8.74 7.51
C GLY A 454 -18.91 -8.85 6.55
N PHE A 455 -19.02 -8.23 5.38
CA PHE A 455 -17.99 -8.24 4.32
C PHE A 455 -17.86 -6.83 3.78
N HIS A 456 -17.28 -5.95 4.64
CA HIS A 456 -17.32 -4.51 4.47
C HIS A 456 -16.18 -4.02 3.59
N PHE A 457 -16.54 -3.50 2.43
CA PHE A 457 -15.63 -2.84 1.49
C PHE A 457 -15.55 -1.33 1.72
N PHE A 458 -14.42 -0.74 1.34
CA PHE A 458 -14.22 0.71 1.29
C PHE A 458 -14.34 1.23 -0.13
N ASN A 459 -14.93 2.41 -0.29
CA ASN A 459 -15.08 3.07 -1.60
C ASN A 459 -13.81 3.86 -1.97
N PRO A 460 -13.27 3.76 -3.19
CA PRO A 460 -13.68 2.90 -4.32
C PRO A 460 -13.25 1.43 -4.13
N VAL A 461 -14.19 0.49 -4.35
CA VAL A 461 -13.98 -0.96 -4.10
C VAL A 461 -12.75 -1.52 -4.83
N ALA A 462 -12.48 -1.09 -6.06
CA ALA A 462 -11.36 -1.56 -6.84
C ALA A 462 -9.98 -1.05 -6.32
N VAL A 463 -9.96 0.05 -5.57
CA VAL A 463 -8.74 0.77 -5.15
C VAL A 463 -8.37 0.48 -3.70
N MET A 464 -9.36 0.56 -2.80
CA MET A 464 -9.11 0.41 -1.36
C MET A 464 -8.72 -1.03 -1.02
N PRO A 465 -7.56 -1.27 -0.40
CA PRO A 465 -7.05 -2.62 -0.21
C PRO A 465 -7.69 -3.37 0.97
N LEU A 466 -8.30 -2.67 1.93
CA LEU A 466 -8.87 -3.26 3.14
C LEU A 466 -10.22 -3.93 2.88
N LEU A 467 -10.46 -5.02 3.62
CA LEU A 467 -11.73 -5.70 3.78
C LEU A 467 -11.92 -6.04 5.26
N GLU A 468 -12.92 -5.48 5.90
CA GLU A 468 -13.32 -5.87 7.24
C GLU A 468 -14.25 -7.08 7.17
N ILE A 469 -13.83 -8.21 7.79
CA ILE A 469 -14.66 -9.41 7.97
C ILE A 469 -15.23 -9.35 9.38
N VAL A 470 -16.54 -9.18 9.48
CA VAL A 470 -17.23 -8.98 10.76
C VAL A 470 -17.98 -10.23 11.17
N LYS A 471 -17.56 -10.81 12.31
CA LYS A 471 -18.16 -12.02 12.88
C LYS A 471 -19.32 -11.64 13.81
N GLY A 472 -20.56 -11.97 13.41
CA GLY A 472 -21.72 -11.94 14.31
C GLY A 472 -21.67 -13.08 15.34
N GLU A 473 -22.48 -13.02 16.36
CA GLU A 473 -22.47 -14.00 17.48
C GLU A 473 -22.64 -15.45 17.02
N LYS A 474 -23.47 -15.68 15.99
CA LYS A 474 -23.77 -17.02 15.48
C LYS A 474 -22.99 -17.39 14.22
N THR A 475 -22.18 -16.48 13.66
CA THR A 475 -21.43 -16.73 12.42
C THR A 475 -20.51 -17.94 12.60
N ASP A 476 -20.68 -18.96 11.76
CA ASP A 476 -19.93 -20.21 11.84
C ASP A 476 -18.54 -20.14 11.18
N ASP A 477 -17.72 -21.14 11.47
CA ASP A 477 -16.34 -21.18 11.03
C ASP A 477 -16.20 -21.38 9.51
N VAL A 478 -17.12 -22.10 8.85
CA VAL A 478 -17.11 -22.29 7.38
C VAL A 478 -17.36 -20.95 6.69
N THR A 479 -18.29 -20.17 7.23
CA THR A 479 -18.62 -18.82 6.74
C THR A 479 -17.42 -17.89 6.85
N ILE A 480 -16.73 -17.87 8.00
CA ILE A 480 -15.51 -17.06 8.20
C ILE A 480 -14.38 -17.53 7.28
N ALA A 481 -14.10 -18.85 7.21
CA ALA A 481 -13.06 -19.39 6.33
C ALA A 481 -13.34 -19.02 4.85
N THR A 482 -14.60 -19.06 4.44
CA THR A 482 -15.01 -18.68 3.08
C THR A 482 -14.83 -17.19 2.83
N ALA A 483 -15.19 -16.33 3.80
CA ALA A 483 -14.99 -14.89 3.69
C ALA A 483 -13.49 -14.55 3.51
N PHE A 484 -12.60 -15.18 4.28
CA PHE A 484 -11.15 -15.02 4.09
C PHE A 484 -10.65 -15.52 2.74
N ALA A 485 -11.12 -16.70 2.30
CA ALA A 485 -10.77 -17.25 0.99
C ALA A 485 -11.21 -16.32 -0.15
N MET A 486 -12.40 -15.73 -0.03
CA MET A 486 -12.91 -14.74 -0.97
C MET A 486 -12.05 -13.47 -0.95
N GLY A 487 -11.76 -12.90 0.23
CA GLY A 487 -10.90 -11.74 0.39
C GLY A 487 -9.53 -11.93 -0.28
N LYS A 488 -8.91 -13.08 -0.05
CA LYS A 488 -7.64 -13.47 -0.70
C LYS A 488 -7.77 -13.55 -2.22
N LYS A 489 -8.83 -14.19 -2.75
CA LYS A 489 -9.07 -14.35 -4.19
C LYS A 489 -9.26 -12.99 -4.87
N ILE A 490 -9.96 -12.06 -4.24
CA ILE A 490 -10.16 -10.71 -4.77
C ILE A 490 -9.00 -9.75 -4.45
N LYS A 491 -7.92 -10.25 -3.86
CA LYS A 491 -6.68 -9.51 -3.52
C LYS A 491 -6.92 -8.35 -2.53
N LYS A 492 -7.76 -8.57 -1.53
CA LYS A 492 -7.95 -7.67 -0.39
C LYS A 492 -7.18 -8.17 0.82
N THR A 493 -6.75 -7.22 1.65
CA THR A 493 -6.26 -7.51 2.99
C THR A 493 -7.45 -7.63 3.91
N SER A 494 -7.67 -8.84 4.42
CA SER A 494 -8.83 -9.16 5.27
C SER A 494 -8.43 -9.14 6.74
N ILE A 495 -9.18 -8.40 7.55
CA ILE A 495 -9.03 -8.35 9.02
C ILE A 495 -10.33 -8.84 9.64
N LEU A 496 -10.21 -9.83 10.54
CA LEU A 496 -11.33 -10.34 11.31
C LEU A 496 -11.62 -9.42 12.51
N MET A 497 -12.89 -9.10 12.69
CA MET A 497 -13.32 -8.35 13.85
C MET A 497 -14.66 -8.83 14.38
N LYS A 498 -14.90 -8.56 15.66
CA LYS A 498 -16.17 -8.79 16.33
C LYS A 498 -17.21 -7.78 15.84
N ASP A 499 -18.47 -8.20 15.82
CA ASP A 499 -19.60 -7.32 15.56
C ASP A 499 -19.67 -6.20 16.59
N SER A 500 -19.40 -4.99 16.14
CA SER A 500 -19.40 -3.75 16.94
C SER A 500 -19.96 -2.62 16.08
N PRO A 501 -20.73 -1.68 16.63
CA PRO A 501 -21.24 -0.53 15.87
C PRO A 501 -20.15 0.20 15.11
N ALA A 502 -20.36 0.39 13.78
CA ALA A 502 -19.42 1.02 12.84
C ALA A 502 -18.04 0.32 12.76
N PHE A 503 -17.94 -0.90 13.26
CA PHE A 503 -16.78 -1.79 13.20
C PHE A 503 -15.50 -1.16 13.75
N LEU A 504 -14.42 -1.05 12.97
CA LEU A 504 -13.16 -0.48 13.43
C LEU A 504 -12.84 0.86 12.77
N VAL A 505 -12.70 0.89 11.44
CA VAL A 505 -12.22 2.09 10.73
C VAL A 505 -13.19 3.25 10.91
N ASN A 506 -14.47 3.03 10.65
CA ASN A 506 -15.48 4.08 10.77
C ASN A 506 -15.67 4.54 12.23
N ARG A 507 -15.51 3.65 13.21
CA ARG A 507 -15.57 3.98 14.61
C ARG A 507 -14.44 4.93 15.02
N LEU A 508 -13.19 4.65 14.62
CA LEU A 508 -12.03 5.51 14.88
C LEU A 508 -12.12 6.85 14.13
N LEU A 509 -12.47 6.81 12.83
CA LEU A 509 -12.62 8.02 12.03
C LEU A 509 -13.71 8.93 12.60
N THR A 510 -14.86 8.38 12.98
CA THR A 510 -15.95 9.17 13.57
C THR A 510 -15.57 9.75 14.93
N ARG A 511 -14.83 9.00 15.77
CA ARG A 511 -14.35 9.49 17.06
C ARG A 511 -13.43 10.70 16.91
N TRP A 512 -12.47 10.61 15.99
CA TRP A 512 -11.56 11.68 15.65
C TRP A 512 -12.28 12.88 15.03
N MET A 513 -13.10 12.67 13.99
CA MET A 513 -13.86 13.73 13.32
C MET A 513 -14.82 14.44 14.26
N ALA A 514 -15.48 13.71 15.18
CA ALA A 514 -16.36 14.27 16.18
C ALA A 514 -15.63 15.26 17.10
N GLU A 515 -14.40 14.94 17.51
CA GLU A 515 -13.59 15.86 18.32
C GLU A 515 -13.14 17.10 17.55
N ILE A 516 -12.75 16.95 16.28
CA ILE A 516 -12.41 18.09 15.41
C ILE A 516 -13.62 19.02 15.24
N MET A 517 -14.80 18.47 14.95
CA MET A 517 -16.02 19.27 14.84
C MET A 517 -16.40 19.96 16.18
N LYS A 518 -16.21 19.28 17.30
CA LYS A 518 -16.42 19.85 18.63
C LYS A 518 -15.47 21.02 18.89
N ILE A 519 -14.20 20.90 18.49
CA ILE A 519 -13.23 22.00 18.59
C ILE A 519 -13.71 23.20 17.76
N VAL A 520 -14.21 22.99 16.55
CA VAL A 520 -14.76 24.07 15.72
C VAL A 520 -15.99 24.71 16.36
N ASP A 521 -16.91 23.89 16.92
CA ASP A 521 -18.10 24.40 17.62
C ASP A 521 -17.76 25.26 18.85
N GLU A 522 -16.66 24.94 19.54
CA GLU A 522 -16.18 25.62 20.75
C GLU A 522 -15.31 26.86 20.45
N SER A 523 -14.76 26.97 19.23
CA SER A 523 -13.69 27.91 18.92
C SER A 523 -14.11 29.07 18.01
N LYS A 524 -13.27 30.13 18.02
CA LYS A 524 -13.25 31.17 16.99
C LYS A 524 -12.24 30.88 15.86
N ASN A 525 -11.41 29.82 15.98
CA ASN A 525 -10.51 29.39 14.90
C ASN A 525 -11.32 29.06 13.65
N ASP A 526 -10.90 29.51 12.46
CA ASP A 526 -11.59 29.16 11.24
C ASP A 526 -11.35 27.71 10.81
N PHE A 527 -12.13 27.21 9.85
CA PHE A 527 -12.05 25.82 9.39
C PHE A 527 -10.66 25.48 8.80
N LYS A 528 -10.11 26.43 8.01
CA LYS A 528 -8.82 26.24 7.35
C LYS A 528 -7.69 26.16 8.36
N GLN A 529 -7.73 26.99 9.41
CA GLN A 529 -6.74 26.99 10.48
C GLN A 529 -6.73 25.63 11.23
N ILE A 530 -7.91 25.06 11.51
CA ILE A 530 -8.02 23.73 12.13
C ILE A 530 -7.51 22.63 11.18
N ASP A 531 -7.87 22.70 9.90
CA ASP A 531 -7.37 21.81 8.87
C ASP A 531 -5.84 21.85 8.80
N ASP A 532 -5.24 23.05 8.75
CA ASP A 532 -3.78 23.26 8.69
C ASP A 532 -3.08 22.68 9.93
N PHE A 533 -3.67 22.81 11.12
CA PHE A 533 -3.15 22.20 12.34
C PHE A 533 -3.10 20.67 12.24
N CYS A 534 -4.17 20.06 11.72
CA CYS A 534 -4.25 18.60 11.59
C CYS A 534 -3.27 18.05 10.53
N VAL A 535 -3.23 18.65 9.34
CA VAL A 535 -2.35 18.15 8.27
C VAL A 535 -0.86 18.35 8.56
N SER A 536 -0.50 19.25 9.47
CA SER A 536 0.89 19.43 9.90
C SER A 536 1.52 18.17 10.51
N LEU A 537 0.72 17.17 10.88
CA LEU A 537 1.20 15.84 11.27
C LEU A 537 1.57 14.97 10.06
N GLY A 538 1.27 15.42 8.83
CA GLY A 538 1.55 14.68 7.59
C GLY A 538 0.36 13.87 7.07
N PHE A 539 -0.87 14.16 7.51
CA PHE A 539 -2.05 13.54 6.92
C PHE A 539 -2.20 13.96 5.45
N PRO A 540 -2.54 13.03 4.54
CA PRO A 540 -2.64 13.31 3.11
C PRO A 540 -3.87 14.15 2.75
N MET A 541 -4.78 14.35 3.69
CA MET A 541 -6.05 15.06 3.49
C MET A 541 -6.46 15.78 4.77
N THR A 542 -7.04 16.97 4.61
CA THR A 542 -7.58 17.72 5.74
C THR A 542 -8.85 17.06 6.29
N PRO A 543 -9.18 17.23 7.57
CA PRO A 543 -10.42 16.73 8.16
C PRO A 543 -11.68 17.09 7.36
N PHE A 544 -11.83 18.35 6.95
CA PHE A 544 -13.04 18.76 6.23
C PHE A 544 -13.06 18.32 4.75
N SER A 545 -11.89 18.09 4.14
CA SER A 545 -11.81 17.41 2.85
C SER A 545 -12.20 15.94 2.96
N LEU A 546 -11.80 15.27 4.05
CA LEU A 546 -12.23 13.90 4.34
C LEU A 546 -13.74 13.82 4.58
N LEU A 547 -14.32 14.79 5.32
CA LEU A 547 -15.76 14.88 5.53
C LEU A 547 -16.52 15.01 4.20
N ALA A 548 -16.03 15.85 3.28
CA ALA A 548 -16.61 15.99 1.95
C ALA A 548 -16.50 14.71 1.11
N LEU A 549 -15.39 13.99 1.21
CA LEU A 549 -15.18 12.72 0.51
C LEU A 549 -16.11 11.61 1.01
N VAL A 550 -16.32 11.50 2.32
CA VAL A 550 -17.24 10.53 2.96
C VAL A 550 -18.68 10.91 2.69
N GLY A 551 -18.97 12.20 2.63
CA GLY A 551 -20.28 12.79 2.52
C GLY A 551 -20.89 13.10 3.90
N PRO A 552 -21.29 14.37 4.12
CA PRO A 552 -21.81 14.82 5.43
C PRO A 552 -23.00 14.03 5.96
N ALA A 553 -23.93 13.63 5.08
CA ALA A 553 -25.09 12.82 5.47
C ALA A 553 -24.68 11.41 5.96
N VAL A 554 -23.69 10.79 5.32
CA VAL A 554 -23.16 9.50 5.74
C VAL A 554 -22.42 9.64 7.08
N ALA A 555 -21.60 10.68 7.22
CA ALA A 555 -20.87 10.96 8.46
C ALA A 555 -21.83 11.20 9.64
N LEU A 556 -22.90 11.96 9.43
CA LEU A 556 -23.94 12.19 10.44
C LEU A 556 -24.63 10.88 10.85
N HIS A 557 -25.05 10.08 9.88
CA HIS A 557 -25.72 8.79 10.15
C HIS A 557 -24.83 7.83 10.99
N VAL A 558 -23.55 7.73 10.65
CA VAL A 558 -22.60 6.92 11.44
C VAL A 558 -22.39 7.49 12.83
N ALA A 559 -22.27 8.81 12.96
CA ALA A 559 -22.15 9.48 14.26
C ALA A 559 -23.38 9.25 15.16
N GLU A 560 -24.60 9.30 14.60
CA GLU A 560 -25.84 8.99 15.31
C GLU A 560 -25.90 7.51 15.74
N THR A 561 -25.49 6.58 14.87
CA THR A 561 -25.39 5.16 15.20
C THR A 561 -24.44 4.92 16.38
N LEU A 562 -23.27 5.56 16.37
CA LEU A 562 -22.28 5.45 17.45
C LEU A 562 -22.73 6.16 18.73
N LYS A 563 -23.37 7.32 18.61
CA LYS A 563 -23.96 8.03 19.76
C LYS A 563 -25.03 7.19 20.46
N ASN A 564 -25.90 6.55 19.67
CA ASN A 564 -26.94 5.68 20.22
C ASN A 564 -26.36 4.44 20.91
N ALA A 565 -25.25 3.91 20.41
CA ALA A 565 -24.60 2.72 20.96
C ALA A 565 -23.71 3.02 22.19
N PHE A 566 -22.99 4.14 22.18
CA PHE A 566 -21.92 4.44 23.15
C PHE A 566 -22.13 5.75 23.94
N GLY A 567 -23.27 6.43 23.76
CA GLY A 567 -23.64 7.62 24.54
C GLY A 567 -22.73 8.81 24.24
N ASP A 568 -22.41 9.58 25.29
CA ASP A 568 -21.70 10.87 25.19
C ASP A 568 -20.24 10.75 24.72
N ARG A 569 -19.73 9.55 24.57
CA ARG A 569 -18.42 9.29 23.98
C ARG A 569 -18.31 9.79 22.53
N PHE A 570 -19.43 9.80 21.81
CA PHE A 570 -19.50 10.31 20.43
C PHE A 570 -20.30 11.61 20.38
N TYR A 571 -19.59 12.70 20.06
CA TYR A 571 -20.20 14.02 19.90
C TYR A 571 -20.83 14.14 18.51
N ILE A 572 -21.98 14.80 18.45
CA ILE A 572 -22.63 15.17 17.17
C ILE A 572 -22.66 16.71 17.09
N SER A 573 -21.96 17.26 16.13
CA SER A 573 -21.92 18.71 15.88
C SER A 573 -23.25 19.20 15.31
N GLU A 574 -23.77 20.30 15.86
CA GLU A 574 -24.92 20.99 15.31
C GLU A 574 -24.59 21.61 13.94
N GLY A 575 -23.34 22.00 13.72
CA GLY A 575 -22.85 22.45 12.42
C GLY A 575 -22.95 21.38 11.35
N LEU A 576 -22.60 20.11 11.66
CA LEU A 576 -22.76 18.99 10.75
C LEU A 576 -24.23 18.74 10.42
N LYS A 577 -25.13 18.77 11.40
CA LYS A 577 -26.56 18.63 11.16
C LYS A 577 -27.07 19.71 10.20
N LYS A 578 -26.67 20.97 10.47
CA LYS A 578 -27.04 22.10 9.65
C LYS A 578 -26.55 21.99 8.20
N MET A 579 -25.31 21.53 8.02
CA MET A 579 -24.73 21.29 6.70
C MET A 579 -25.53 20.21 5.92
N VAL A 580 -25.97 19.15 6.60
CA VAL A 580 -26.81 18.11 5.99
C VAL A 580 -28.20 18.65 5.63
N GLU A 581 -28.84 19.45 6.51
CA GLU A 581 -30.11 20.14 6.21
C GLU A 581 -30.00 21.01 4.96
N LEU A 582 -28.90 21.77 4.84
CA LEU A 582 -28.61 22.64 3.69
C LEU A 582 -28.18 21.85 2.43
N LYS A 583 -28.07 20.52 2.53
CA LYS A 583 -27.58 19.62 1.45
C LYS A 583 -26.24 20.02 0.88
N LYS A 584 -25.34 20.54 1.71
CA LYS A 584 -23.99 20.93 1.30
C LYS A 584 -23.09 19.69 1.20
N PRO A 585 -22.27 19.59 0.14
CA PRO A 585 -21.36 18.45 -0.05
C PRO A 585 -20.11 18.50 0.83
N GLY A 586 -19.77 19.67 1.38
CA GLY A 586 -18.59 19.90 2.20
C GLY A 586 -18.59 21.31 2.80
N VAL A 587 -17.52 21.61 3.56
CA VAL A 587 -17.29 22.92 4.17
C VAL A 587 -16.78 23.91 3.13
N TYR A 588 -16.06 23.44 2.11
CA TYR A 588 -15.45 24.28 1.09
C TYR A 588 -16.22 24.19 -0.22
N ASP A 589 -16.23 25.31 -0.95
CA ASP A 589 -16.69 25.38 -2.34
C ASP A 589 -15.63 24.79 -3.30
N TRP A 590 -15.91 24.81 -4.59
CA TRP A 590 -15.02 24.28 -5.63
C TRP A 590 -13.73 25.11 -5.82
N GLU A 591 -13.67 26.36 -5.33
CA GLU A 591 -12.49 27.22 -5.31
C GLU A 591 -11.62 27.01 -4.06
N GLY A 592 -12.10 26.23 -3.09
CA GLY A 592 -11.42 26.00 -1.80
C GLY A 592 -11.70 27.08 -0.74
N ASN A 593 -12.68 27.95 -0.97
CA ASN A 593 -13.15 28.91 0.05
C ASN A 593 -14.20 28.24 0.93
N VAL A 594 -14.31 28.71 2.18
CA VAL A 594 -15.38 28.26 3.07
C VAL A 594 -16.72 28.71 2.50
N ASP A 595 -17.67 27.77 2.33
CA ASP A 595 -19.02 28.07 1.84
C ASP A 595 -19.70 29.03 2.84
N PRO A 596 -20.20 30.22 2.39
CA PRO A 596 -20.77 31.22 3.28
C PRO A 596 -22.01 30.73 4.04
N GLU A 597 -22.83 29.85 3.46
CA GLU A 597 -24.02 29.32 4.11
C GLU A 597 -23.62 28.29 5.20
N VAL A 598 -22.56 27.50 4.96
CA VAL A 598 -21.99 26.63 5.97
C VAL A 598 -21.38 27.46 7.09
N ALA A 599 -20.58 28.48 6.77
CA ALA A 599 -19.95 29.34 7.76
C ALA A 599 -20.97 30.05 8.67
N SER A 600 -22.06 30.59 8.08
CA SER A 600 -23.12 31.28 8.84
C SER A 600 -24.03 30.35 9.62
N GLY A 601 -24.21 29.11 9.16
CA GLY A 601 -25.04 28.09 9.80
C GLY A 601 -24.31 27.27 10.86
N TRP A 602 -22.98 27.36 10.93
CA TRP A 602 -22.18 26.59 11.89
C TRP A 602 -22.04 27.31 13.24
N PRO A 603 -22.47 26.72 14.36
CA PRO A 603 -22.27 27.32 15.69
C PRO A 603 -20.80 27.57 15.99
N ARG A 604 -20.48 28.73 16.59
CA ARG A 604 -19.11 29.10 16.89
C ARG A 604 -18.98 29.54 18.34
N GLY A 605 -18.00 28.99 19.03
CA GLY A 605 -17.60 29.44 20.33
C GLY A 605 -16.67 30.64 20.29
N ASN A 606 -16.12 31.01 21.45
CA ASN A 606 -15.23 32.17 21.61
C ASN A 606 -13.81 31.77 22.05
N LYS A 607 -13.54 30.49 22.23
CA LYS A 607 -12.20 30.00 22.60
C LYS A 607 -11.26 30.09 21.39
N GLU A 608 -10.01 30.37 21.63
CA GLU A 608 -8.94 30.23 20.65
C GLU A 608 -8.06 29.08 21.08
N PHE A 609 -7.94 28.07 20.23
CA PHE A 609 -7.11 26.91 20.47
C PHE A 609 -5.78 27.05 19.73
N ALA A 610 -4.68 26.82 20.43
CA ALA A 610 -3.37 26.68 19.80
C ALA A 610 -3.27 25.33 19.06
N LYS A 611 -2.37 25.26 18.10
CA LYS A 611 -2.10 24.05 17.31
C LYS A 611 -1.92 22.80 18.20
N ASP A 612 -1.05 22.92 19.22
CA ASP A 612 -0.73 21.79 20.09
C ASP A 612 -1.92 21.34 20.93
N GLU A 613 -2.81 22.25 21.30
CA GLU A 613 -4.05 21.90 22.00
C GLU A 613 -5.00 21.11 21.10
N VAL A 614 -5.17 21.52 19.86
CA VAL A 614 -6.01 20.81 18.88
C VAL A 614 -5.47 19.39 18.66
N ILE A 615 -4.15 19.28 18.46
CA ILE A 615 -3.49 17.98 18.25
C ILE A 615 -3.62 17.11 19.51
N ASP A 616 -3.36 17.65 20.70
CA ASP A 616 -3.46 16.90 21.97
C ASP A 616 -4.87 16.36 22.20
N ARG A 617 -5.90 17.16 21.91
CA ARG A 617 -7.30 16.77 22.08
C ARG A 617 -7.67 15.58 21.22
N PHE A 618 -7.43 15.67 19.90
CA PHE A 618 -7.87 14.58 19.03
C PHE A 618 -6.99 13.31 19.17
N LEU A 619 -5.69 13.42 19.46
CA LEU A 619 -4.85 12.25 19.75
C LEU A 619 -5.24 11.58 21.06
N THR A 620 -5.68 12.36 22.06
CA THR A 620 -6.21 11.84 23.32
C THR A 620 -7.44 10.98 23.09
N VAL A 621 -8.46 11.50 22.40
CA VAL A 621 -9.70 10.74 22.16
C VAL A 621 -9.48 9.54 21.23
N LEU A 622 -8.53 9.64 20.31
CA LEU A 622 -8.14 8.53 19.44
C LEU A 622 -7.47 7.41 20.25
N THR A 623 -6.64 7.79 21.24
CA THR A 623 -5.98 6.84 22.17
C THR A 623 -7.00 6.11 23.02
N GLU A 624 -7.96 6.84 23.60
CA GLU A 624 -9.07 6.27 24.38
C GLU A 624 -9.84 5.24 23.56
N GLU A 625 -10.20 5.60 22.33
CA GLU A 625 -10.99 4.73 21.47
C GLU A 625 -10.22 3.49 21.01
N CYS A 626 -8.93 3.61 20.66
CA CYS A 626 -8.07 2.46 20.39
C CYS A 626 -8.01 1.50 21.57
N ARG A 627 -7.88 2.03 22.79
CA ARG A 627 -7.86 1.21 24.01
C ARG A 627 -9.18 0.47 24.22
N MET A 628 -10.30 1.16 24.05
CA MET A 628 -11.64 0.56 24.19
C MET A 628 -11.89 -0.54 23.14
N ILE A 629 -11.49 -0.33 21.89
CA ILE A 629 -11.56 -1.35 20.83
C ILE A 629 -10.81 -2.63 21.24
N LEU A 630 -9.62 -2.50 21.82
CA LEU A 630 -8.82 -3.62 22.31
C LEU A 630 -9.47 -4.29 23.54
N ASP A 631 -9.93 -3.50 24.52
CA ASP A 631 -10.53 -4.04 25.75
C ASP A 631 -11.90 -4.70 25.49
N GLU A 632 -12.67 -4.22 24.51
CA GLU A 632 -13.92 -4.83 24.04
C GLU A 632 -13.67 -6.09 23.16
N GLY A 633 -12.42 -6.34 22.77
CA GLY A 633 -12.04 -7.47 21.91
C GLY A 633 -12.63 -7.37 20.50
N VAL A 634 -12.80 -6.14 19.97
CA VAL A 634 -13.27 -5.93 18.59
C VAL A 634 -12.27 -6.53 17.61
N VAL A 635 -11.00 -6.35 17.87
CA VAL A 635 -9.88 -7.05 17.20
C VAL A 635 -8.96 -7.68 18.23
N SER A 636 -8.15 -8.64 17.82
CA SER A 636 -7.30 -9.40 18.73
C SER A 636 -5.98 -8.70 19.09
N ASP A 637 -5.53 -7.75 18.29
CA ASP A 637 -4.18 -7.17 18.35
C ASP A 637 -4.20 -5.71 17.86
N ALA A 638 -3.39 -4.86 18.47
CA ALA A 638 -3.15 -3.49 18.05
C ALA A 638 -2.67 -3.39 16.57
N LYS A 639 -1.93 -4.40 16.09
CA LYS A 639 -1.51 -4.50 14.69
C LYS A 639 -2.68 -4.58 13.71
N ASP A 640 -3.82 -5.11 14.13
CA ASP A 640 -5.03 -5.13 13.31
C ASP A 640 -5.65 -3.75 13.20
N ILE A 641 -5.62 -2.95 14.29
CA ILE A 641 -6.01 -1.53 14.27
C ILE A 641 -5.11 -0.77 13.29
N ASP A 642 -3.80 -0.92 13.42
CA ASP A 642 -2.83 -0.23 12.58
C ASP A 642 -2.98 -0.60 11.11
N THR A 643 -3.15 -1.89 10.80
CA THR A 643 -3.38 -2.37 9.44
C THR A 643 -4.67 -1.80 8.85
N CYS A 644 -5.77 -1.79 9.62
CA CYS A 644 -7.04 -1.21 9.20
C CYS A 644 -6.92 0.29 8.92
N MET A 645 -6.25 1.04 9.79
CA MET A 645 -6.13 2.49 9.63
C MET A 645 -5.21 2.87 8.47
N ILE A 646 -4.10 2.17 8.25
CA ILE A 646 -3.22 2.38 7.09
C ILE A 646 -3.95 2.06 5.78
N MET A 647 -4.64 0.92 5.72
CA MET A 647 -5.21 0.40 4.47
C MET A 647 -6.64 0.87 4.19
N GLY A 648 -7.39 1.25 5.23
CA GLY A 648 -8.80 1.66 5.12
C GLY A 648 -9.03 3.16 5.27
N ALA A 649 -8.25 3.84 6.10
CA ALA A 649 -8.41 5.26 6.40
C ALA A 649 -7.32 6.15 5.79
N GLY A 650 -6.27 5.58 5.20
CA GLY A 650 -5.15 6.35 4.67
C GLY A 650 -4.25 6.97 5.75
N TRP A 651 -4.18 6.35 6.94
CA TRP A 651 -3.21 6.75 7.96
C TRP A 651 -1.80 6.72 7.36
N PRO A 652 -0.97 7.77 7.56
CA PRO A 652 0.31 7.88 6.89
C PRO A 652 1.23 6.70 7.20
N PHE A 653 1.78 6.08 6.18
CA PHE A 653 2.62 4.89 6.29
C PHE A 653 3.87 5.14 7.14
N PHE A 654 4.49 6.32 6.99
CA PHE A 654 5.68 6.75 7.75
C PHE A 654 5.42 7.01 9.24
N MET A 655 4.16 6.99 9.68
CA MET A 655 3.79 7.09 11.11
C MET A 655 3.70 5.73 11.79
N GLY A 656 3.74 4.61 11.06
CA GLY A 656 3.81 3.27 11.63
C GLY A 656 2.48 2.68 12.09
N GLY A 657 1.35 3.27 11.70
CA GLY A 657 0.04 2.92 12.24
C GLY A 657 -0.35 3.78 13.45
N VAL A 658 -1.64 3.81 13.76
CA VAL A 658 -2.17 4.71 14.80
C VAL A 658 -1.71 4.33 16.20
N THR A 659 -1.75 3.04 16.55
CA THR A 659 -1.38 2.58 17.90
C THR A 659 0.13 2.74 18.14
N LYS A 660 0.93 2.39 17.13
CA LYS A 660 2.38 2.58 17.16
C LYS A 660 2.77 4.06 17.32
N TYR A 661 2.12 4.94 16.56
CA TYR A 661 2.35 6.39 16.67
C TYR A 661 2.00 6.93 18.07
N LEU A 662 0.85 6.54 18.61
CA LEU A 662 0.40 6.96 19.93
C LEU A 662 1.32 6.46 21.05
N ASP A 663 1.85 5.24 20.91
CA ASP A 663 2.85 4.69 21.84
C ASP A 663 4.17 5.47 21.78
N GLN A 664 4.70 5.74 20.59
CA GLN A 664 5.94 6.49 20.37
C GLN A 664 5.84 7.94 20.89
N LYS A 665 4.69 8.59 20.71
CA LYS A 665 4.44 9.95 21.19
C LYS A 665 4.03 10.03 22.67
N GLY A 666 3.95 8.88 23.35
CA GLY A 666 3.65 8.81 24.78
C GLY A 666 2.17 8.98 25.16
N TYR A 667 1.27 9.15 24.18
CA TYR A 667 -0.17 9.31 24.43
C TYR A 667 -0.77 8.09 25.10
N SER A 668 -0.40 6.90 24.70
CA SER A 668 -0.91 5.66 25.29
C SER A 668 -0.65 5.60 26.79
N LYS A 669 0.58 5.88 27.22
CA LYS A 669 0.95 5.93 28.63
C LYS A 669 0.25 7.06 29.37
N LYS A 670 0.18 8.26 28.76
CA LYS A 670 -0.50 9.45 29.34
C LYS A 670 -1.98 9.20 29.60
N VAL A 671 -2.69 8.58 28.65
CA VAL A 671 -4.14 8.46 28.65
C VAL A 671 -4.62 7.16 29.29
N THR A 672 -3.95 6.04 29.04
CA THR A 672 -4.40 4.70 29.47
C THR A 672 -3.49 4.02 30.50
N GLY A 673 -2.38 4.66 30.88
CA GLY A 673 -1.41 4.12 31.84
C GLY A 673 -0.50 3.01 31.29
N LYS A 674 -0.74 2.50 30.10
CA LYS A 674 0.02 1.40 29.46
C LYS A 674 0.09 1.56 27.94
N PRO A 675 1.05 0.93 27.24
CA PRO A 675 1.09 0.90 25.77
C PRO A 675 -0.18 0.25 25.18
N LEU A 676 -0.55 0.69 23.96
CA LEU A 676 -1.62 0.06 23.17
C LEU A 676 -1.14 -1.24 22.52
N ALA A 677 0.06 -1.20 21.93
CA ALA A 677 0.68 -2.40 21.40
C ALA A 677 1.30 -3.23 22.54
N SER A 678 1.02 -4.52 22.60
CA SER A 678 1.81 -5.44 23.40
C SER A 678 3.24 -5.48 22.85
N SER A 679 4.20 -5.30 23.73
CA SER A 679 5.65 -5.33 23.42
C SER A 679 6.08 -6.62 22.73
#